data_6b90580a5ec9037699c1bc88a7d65b8e
#
_entry.id   6b90580a5ec9037699c1bc88a7d65b8e
#
_cell.length_a   1.000
_cell.length_b   1.000
_cell.length_c   1.000
_cell.angle_alpha   90.00
_cell.angle_beta   90.00
_cell.angle_gamma   90.00
#
_symmetry.space_group_name_H-M   'P 1'
#
loop_
_entity.id
_entity.type
_entity.pdbx_description
1 polymer ?
#
loop_
_entity_poly.entity_id
_entity_poly.type
_entity_poly.pdbx_seq_one_letter_code
_entity_poly.pdbx_strand_id
1 'polypeptide(L)'
;MKLTIHRGTHEIGGSCLELSSNSGLTRVIIDIGLPLVNVDGSPFDWNFRKKFSISQLLSERTLPSIIGLYEDVQPSVNAVLLSHAHLDHYGLLRYVHHDIPRYMSRGTESLAEVSNIFLGVDVTLDNVKTFTMWQPFRVGEFVITPYLVDHSAPDAAAFLIEGDGQRIFYTGDFRGHGRKGVLLERITQNPPANIDCLIMEGSMLGRTEGLFSDEKAVEQAMCELIQPQDGPYYVFTSSQNLDRLVSIYHAARRNGKIMVIDLYTAFVLDKLSRISTSVPQFSWEGIRVLFSNYHAGKLAEHDKRLLYKYRQAKIEFEEIRGKPSDKVILAKDSRYFRIVMDKLSQNSQAKAVYSMWHGYLERSDLKKFLQSRKIELTEIHTSGHAYINQLKQLAGALKPRFVIPIHTFYPEKYSEMFPNVIQLKDGEIMDVDTAPQPTETKCRALSTSFLASFNSKDGLFNPIIELVRKNKDLNLELRGQLSDPNKPEIAPADEAIGIYYKGNSILGLHSNHRVDIHNAFTDGLDIPKYLITPTDVQEYLSFVPTLMYRISSRSKTSMEIEYEQMIIRANNLEKRNNSEYIILTSQYTIGKDRLDLLALKWLRRGRGGENPVGQLALIEVKYALNTDIKDADKQLSRYYAHIKRNLDTICTEMELIFNQKLTLGLIERTPQQIAQLQKLKLSRDINKVEMILYLVDYNPNSIFKNRMISKARLLPFSNQIRIQFGGLAMWDQSSTPL
;
A
#
# COMPACT_ATOMS: atom_id res chain seq x y z
N MET A 1 -17.20 -12.78 -5.15
CA MET A 1 -17.57 -11.41 -4.71
C MET A 1 -16.89 -10.39 -5.60
N LYS A 2 -17.61 -9.37 -6.07
CA LYS A 2 -17.05 -8.30 -6.91
C LYS A 2 -16.90 -7.01 -6.10
N LEU A 3 -15.76 -6.35 -6.25
CA LEU A 3 -15.45 -5.05 -5.66
C LEU A 3 -15.35 -4.01 -6.76
N THR A 4 -15.96 -2.86 -6.56
CA THR A 4 -15.78 -1.66 -7.37
C THR A 4 -15.47 -0.49 -6.46
N ILE A 5 -14.37 0.21 -6.68
CA ILE A 5 -14.10 1.49 -6.03
C ILE A 5 -14.59 2.58 -6.97
N HIS A 6 -15.72 3.18 -6.67
CA HIS A 6 -16.30 4.21 -7.52
C HIS A 6 -15.54 5.53 -7.41
N ARG A 7 -14.91 5.79 -6.24
CA ARG A 7 -14.10 6.97 -5.98
C ARG A 7 -13.16 6.73 -4.79
N GLY A 8 -11.97 7.36 -4.81
CA GLY A 8 -11.02 7.35 -3.71
C GLY A 8 -9.71 6.63 -4.03
N THR A 9 -9.51 6.11 -5.26
CA THR A 9 -8.27 5.38 -5.62
C THR A 9 -7.05 6.31 -5.73
N HIS A 10 -7.24 7.59 -6.12
CA HIS A 10 -6.18 8.59 -6.33
C HIS A 10 -6.53 9.95 -5.73
N GLU A 11 -7.38 9.97 -4.73
CA GLU A 11 -7.76 11.19 -4.03
C GLU A 11 -7.95 10.93 -2.53
N ILE A 12 -7.88 11.99 -1.73
CA ILE A 12 -8.30 11.99 -0.33
C ILE A 12 -9.68 12.61 -0.27
N GLY A 13 -10.63 11.90 0.31
CA GLY A 13 -12.04 12.27 0.35
C GLY A 13 -12.84 11.67 -0.80
N GLY A 14 -14.15 11.83 -0.72
CA GLY A 14 -15.08 11.28 -1.70
C GLY A 14 -15.19 9.75 -1.71
N SER A 15 -14.74 9.07 -0.68
CA SER A 15 -14.69 7.60 -0.61
C SER A 15 -16.06 6.98 -0.94
N CYS A 16 -16.07 6.04 -1.90
CA CYS A 16 -17.27 5.30 -2.29
C CYS A 16 -16.88 3.95 -2.91
N LEU A 17 -17.30 2.87 -2.26
CA LEU A 17 -17.04 1.51 -2.67
C LEU A 17 -18.35 0.75 -2.86
N GLU A 18 -18.35 -0.23 -3.75
CA GLU A 18 -19.46 -1.18 -3.92
C GLU A 18 -18.94 -2.61 -3.80
N LEU A 19 -19.63 -3.41 -3.02
CA LEU A 19 -19.49 -4.86 -3.01
C LEU A 19 -20.77 -5.51 -3.53
N SER A 20 -20.64 -6.43 -4.49
CA SER A 20 -21.74 -7.22 -4.99
C SER A 20 -21.44 -8.73 -4.87
N SER A 21 -22.46 -9.49 -4.50
CA SER A 21 -22.37 -10.96 -4.45
C SER A 21 -22.23 -11.56 -5.85
N ASN A 22 -21.70 -12.77 -5.94
CA ASN A 22 -21.57 -13.50 -7.20
C ASN A 22 -22.94 -13.81 -7.82
N SER A 23 -23.98 -13.96 -7.00
CA SER A 23 -25.36 -14.12 -7.45
C SER A 23 -25.94 -12.85 -8.08
N GLY A 24 -25.36 -11.66 -7.78
CA GLY A 24 -25.90 -10.36 -8.11
C GLY A 24 -27.12 -9.92 -7.28
N LEU A 25 -27.56 -10.73 -6.31
CA LEU A 25 -28.76 -10.43 -5.48
C LEU A 25 -28.47 -9.46 -4.34
N THR A 26 -27.19 -9.33 -3.94
CA THR A 26 -26.80 -8.43 -2.86
C THR A 26 -25.78 -7.42 -3.36
N ARG A 27 -26.09 -6.13 -3.20
CA ARG A 27 -25.21 -5.00 -3.50
C ARG A 27 -25.19 -4.06 -2.32
N VAL A 28 -24.00 -3.74 -1.83
CA VAL A 28 -23.77 -2.85 -0.67
C VAL A 28 -22.80 -1.76 -1.05
N ILE A 29 -23.17 -0.53 -0.75
CA ILE A 29 -22.27 0.64 -0.87
C ILE A 29 -21.63 0.89 0.48
N ILE A 30 -20.34 1.15 0.50
CA ILE A 30 -19.59 1.55 1.70
C ILE A 30 -19.07 2.95 1.48
N ASP A 31 -19.50 3.87 2.32
CA ASP A 31 -19.32 5.31 2.24
C ASP A 31 -19.87 5.92 0.94
N ILE A 32 -20.24 7.17 0.99
CA ILE A 32 -20.63 8.00 -0.14
C ILE A 32 -20.23 9.45 0.15
N GLY A 33 -18.93 9.67 0.00
CA GLY A 33 -18.24 10.86 0.46
C GLY A 33 -18.34 12.05 -0.48
N LEU A 34 -18.25 13.24 0.11
CA LEU A 34 -18.09 14.48 -0.65
C LEU A 34 -16.63 14.60 -1.11
N PRO A 35 -16.36 14.90 -2.39
CA PRO A 35 -15.00 15.23 -2.84
C PRO A 35 -14.42 16.43 -2.08
N LEU A 36 -13.13 16.42 -1.80
CA LEU A 36 -12.41 17.56 -1.21
C LEU A 36 -11.67 18.38 -2.26
N VAL A 37 -11.39 17.78 -3.41
CA VAL A 37 -10.72 18.41 -4.56
C VAL A 37 -11.45 18.07 -5.86
N ASN A 38 -11.30 18.93 -6.86
CA ASN A 38 -11.71 18.63 -8.23
C ASN A 38 -10.67 17.72 -8.91
N VAL A 39 -11.01 17.18 -10.09
CA VAL A 39 -10.11 16.31 -10.90
C VAL A 39 -8.77 16.99 -11.22
N ASP A 40 -8.75 18.31 -11.35
CA ASP A 40 -7.54 19.12 -11.59
C ASP A 40 -6.75 19.46 -10.30
N GLY A 41 -7.16 18.94 -9.15
CA GLY A 41 -6.55 19.19 -7.84
C GLY A 41 -6.96 20.52 -7.18
N SER A 42 -7.78 21.34 -7.83
CA SER A 42 -8.30 22.57 -7.23
C SER A 42 -9.31 22.27 -6.11
N PRO A 43 -9.51 23.18 -5.14
CA PRO A 43 -10.49 22.99 -4.07
C PRO A 43 -11.90 22.76 -4.62
N PHE A 44 -12.60 21.78 -4.06
CA PHE A 44 -13.96 21.46 -4.46
C PHE A 44 -14.95 22.44 -3.82
N ASP A 45 -15.72 23.19 -4.64
CA ASP A 45 -16.75 24.10 -4.14
C ASP A 45 -18.11 23.39 -4.06
N TRP A 46 -18.41 22.87 -2.88
CA TRP A 46 -19.72 22.27 -2.59
C TRP A 46 -20.85 23.31 -2.53
N ASN A 47 -20.60 24.55 -2.05
CA ASN A 47 -21.64 25.57 -1.93
C ASN A 47 -22.23 25.95 -3.29
N PHE A 48 -21.44 25.88 -4.34
CA PHE A 48 -21.90 26.05 -5.71
C PHE A 48 -22.70 24.84 -6.18
N ARG A 49 -22.18 23.60 -5.99
CA ARG A 49 -22.75 22.37 -6.55
C ARG A 49 -23.96 21.82 -5.82
N LYS A 50 -24.14 22.10 -4.53
CA LYS A 50 -25.30 21.60 -3.75
C LYS A 50 -26.69 21.98 -4.30
N LYS A 51 -26.74 22.91 -5.25
CA LYS A 51 -27.95 23.37 -5.93
C LYS A 51 -28.24 22.58 -7.23
N PHE A 52 -27.31 21.73 -7.66
CA PHE A 52 -27.43 20.98 -8.91
C PHE A 52 -28.37 19.79 -8.75
N SER A 53 -29.03 19.44 -9.84
CA SER A 53 -29.82 18.20 -9.92
C SER A 53 -28.91 16.97 -9.88
N ILE A 54 -29.48 15.80 -9.56
CA ILE A 54 -28.76 14.51 -9.59
C ILE A 54 -28.09 14.30 -10.95
N SER A 55 -28.81 14.56 -12.05
CA SER A 55 -28.27 14.40 -13.41
C SER A 55 -27.09 15.32 -13.70
N GLN A 56 -27.10 16.55 -13.21
CA GLN A 56 -25.96 17.47 -13.32
C GLN A 56 -24.77 17.00 -12.48
N LEU A 57 -25.00 16.55 -11.24
CA LEU A 57 -23.95 16.02 -10.35
C LEU A 57 -23.31 14.73 -10.90
N LEU A 58 -24.10 13.87 -11.57
CA LEU A 58 -23.60 12.69 -12.27
C LEU A 58 -22.75 13.09 -13.49
N SER A 59 -23.20 14.06 -14.29
CA SER A 59 -22.45 14.52 -15.47
C SER A 59 -21.12 15.17 -15.11
N GLU A 60 -21.04 15.88 -13.97
CA GLU A 60 -19.81 16.46 -13.43
C GLU A 60 -18.96 15.47 -12.61
N ARG A 61 -19.40 14.21 -12.51
CA ARG A 61 -18.76 13.17 -11.69
C ARG A 61 -18.64 13.53 -10.20
N THR A 62 -19.49 14.44 -9.72
CA THR A 62 -19.63 14.72 -8.29
C THR A 62 -20.31 13.54 -7.58
N LEU A 63 -21.38 13.00 -8.19
CA LEU A 63 -21.94 11.71 -7.80
C LEU A 63 -21.32 10.59 -8.62
N PRO A 64 -20.90 9.47 -8.00
CA PRO A 64 -20.51 8.27 -8.73
C PRO A 64 -21.69 7.70 -9.54
N SER A 65 -21.44 7.16 -10.73
CA SER A 65 -22.49 6.55 -11.56
C SER A 65 -22.83 5.15 -11.03
N ILE A 66 -23.79 5.06 -10.12
CA ILE A 66 -24.23 3.80 -9.48
C ILE A 66 -25.71 3.61 -9.76
N ILE A 67 -26.04 2.60 -10.56
CA ILE A 67 -27.43 2.29 -10.96
C ILE A 67 -28.24 1.84 -9.74
N GLY A 68 -29.40 2.43 -9.54
CA GLY A 68 -30.33 2.08 -8.46
C GLY A 68 -29.91 2.56 -7.07
N LEU A 69 -29.03 3.56 -6.98
CA LEU A 69 -28.62 4.16 -5.71
C LEU A 69 -29.39 5.46 -5.39
N TYR A 70 -29.74 6.25 -6.41
CA TYR A 70 -30.25 7.62 -6.25
C TYR A 70 -31.75 7.71 -6.35
N GLU A 71 -32.32 8.82 -5.84
CA GLU A 71 -33.77 9.08 -5.78
C GLU A 71 -34.50 9.12 -7.13
N ASP A 72 -33.78 9.24 -8.23
CA ASP A 72 -34.35 9.35 -9.57
C ASP A 72 -34.64 8.00 -10.26
N VAL A 73 -34.30 6.88 -9.61
CA VAL A 73 -34.47 5.53 -10.17
C VAL A 73 -34.91 4.53 -9.10
N GLN A 74 -35.54 3.41 -9.55
CA GLN A 74 -35.90 2.32 -8.63
C GLN A 74 -34.64 1.77 -7.92
N PRO A 75 -34.68 1.60 -6.60
CA PRO A 75 -33.54 1.12 -5.83
C PRO A 75 -33.17 -0.33 -6.19
N SER A 76 -31.89 -0.57 -6.41
CA SER A 76 -31.33 -1.91 -6.60
C SER A 76 -30.11 -2.19 -5.73
N VAL A 77 -29.82 -1.26 -4.81
CA VAL A 77 -28.79 -1.40 -3.76
C VAL A 77 -29.48 -1.82 -2.47
N ASN A 78 -28.94 -2.80 -1.77
CA ASN A 78 -29.56 -3.36 -0.56
C ASN A 78 -29.24 -2.57 0.71
N ALA A 79 -28.11 -1.86 0.76
CA ALA A 79 -27.75 -0.99 1.87
C ALA A 79 -26.61 -0.03 1.53
N VAL A 80 -26.54 1.06 2.30
CA VAL A 80 -25.34 1.90 2.43
C VAL A 80 -24.78 1.75 3.83
N LEU A 81 -23.49 1.44 3.95
CA LEU A 81 -22.74 1.38 5.20
C LEU A 81 -21.91 2.64 5.34
N LEU A 82 -21.91 3.27 6.50
CA LEU A 82 -21.07 4.44 6.78
C LEU A 82 -20.01 4.10 7.81
N SER A 83 -18.75 4.33 7.46
CA SER A 83 -17.61 4.10 8.34
C SER A 83 -17.56 5.12 9.48
N HIS A 84 -17.76 6.41 9.19
CA HIS A 84 -17.73 7.47 10.20
C HIS A 84 -18.34 8.79 9.68
N ALA A 85 -18.43 9.78 10.58
CA ALA A 85 -19.16 11.04 10.35
C ALA A 85 -18.28 12.18 9.84
N HIS A 86 -17.36 11.96 8.90
CA HIS A 86 -16.73 13.03 8.14
C HIS A 86 -17.42 13.19 6.77
N LEU A 87 -17.55 14.44 6.28
CA LEU A 87 -18.29 14.74 5.06
C LEU A 87 -17.74 14.02 3.82
N ASP A 88 -16.46 13.75 3.79
CA ASP A 88 -15.79 13.02 2.73
C ASP A 88 -16.04 11.49 2.75
N HIS A 89 -16.89 11.02 3.70
CA HIS A 89 -17.40 9.65 3.79
C HIS A 89 -18.93 9.57 3.71
N TYR A 90 -19.67 10.63 4.10
CA TYR A 90 -21.16 10.59 4.07
C TYR A 90 -21.80 11.81 3.41
N GLY A 91 -21.06 12.81 2.98
CA GLY A 91 -21.59 14.11 2.56
C GLY A 91 -22.53 14.09 1.36
N LEU A 92 -22.55 13.02 0.58
CA LEU A 92 -23.47 12.82 -0.54
C LEU A 92 -24.65 11.88 -0.22
N LEU A 93 -24.79 11.44 1.04
CA LEU A 93 -25.85 10.53 1.50
C LEU A 93 -27.27 11.09 1.25
N ARG A 94 -27.42 12.42 1.18
CA ARG A 94 -28.69 13.09 0.88
C ARG A 94 -29.32 12.71 -0.48
N TYR A 95 -28.52 12.20 -1.42
CA TYR A 95 -28.98 11.80 -2.75
C TYR A 95 -29.35 10.32 -2.85
N VAL A 96 -29.06 9.54 -1.81
CA VAL A 96 -29.37 8.11 -1.76
C VAL A 96 -30.86 7.90 -1.59
N HIS A 97 -31.45 7.01 -2.39
CA HIS A 97 -32.86 6.68 -2.37
C HIS A 97 -33.36 6.37 -0.95
N HIS A 98 -34.48 6.97 -0.53
CA HIS A 98 -34.98 6.87 0.86
C HIS A 98 -35.33 5.45 1.29
N ASP A 99 -35.71 4.56 0.39
CA ASP A 99 -36.00 3.15 0.67
C ASP A 99 -34.74 2.32 1.00
N ILE A 100 -33.55 2.78 0.60
CA ILE A 100 -32.29 2.06 0.86
C ILE A 100 -31.90 2.22 2.33
N PRO A 101 -31.77 1.12 3.12
CA PRO A 101 -31.36 1.21 4.52
C PRO A 101 -29.92 1.75 4.66
N ARG A 102 -29.73 2.63 5.65
CA ARG A 102 -28.45 3.26 5.97
C ARG A 102 -27.94 2.70 7.27
N TYR A 103 -26.86 1.93 7.24
CA TYR A 103 -26.21 1.37 8.42
C TYR A 103 -25.09 2.27 8.89
N MET A 104 -25.13 2.69 10.15
CA MET A 104 -24.10 3.54 10.74
C MET A 104 -24.01 3.34 12.26
N SER A 105 -22.92 3.81 12.87
CA SER A 105 -22.84 3.83 14.34
C SER A 105 -23.73 4.91 14.93
N ARG A 106 -24.06 4.79 16.21
CA ARG A 106 -24.82 5.85 16.94
C ARG A 106 -24.08 7.19 16.96
N GLY A 107 -22.73 7.15 17.00
CA GLY A 107 -21.92 8.35 16.94
C GLY A 107 -22.03 9.04 15.60
N THR A 108 -21.99 8.27 14.51
CA THR A 108 -22.17 8.78 13.16
C THR A 108 -23.56 9.36 12.95
N GLU A 109 -24.63 8.68 13.39
CA GLU A 109 -26.00 9.18 13.36
C GLU A 109 -26.13 10.51 14.10
N SER A 110 -25.62 10.58 15.35
CA SER A 110 -25.67 11.78 16.16
C SER A 110 -24.96 12.97 15.51
N LEU A 111 -23.80 12.76 14.89
CA LEU A 111 -23.07 13.83 14.21
C LEU A 111 -23.70 14.23 12.86
N ALA A 112 -24.32 13.31 12.14
CA ALA A 112 -25.09 13.62 10.96
C ALA A 112 -26.29 14.52 11.29
N GLU A 113 -27.02 14.22 12.38
CA GLU A 113 -28.11 15.09 12.90
C GLU A 113 -27.59 16.50 13.26
N VAL A 114 -26.46 16.58 13.96
CA VAL A 114 -25.81 17.87 14.29
C VAL A 114 -25.44 18.64 13.02
N SER A 115 -24.90 17.96 12.04
CA SER A 115 -24.50 18.56 10.76
C SER A 115 -25.71 19.08 9.96
N ASN A 116 -26.84 18.38 10.02
CA ASN A 116 -28.09 18.87 9.43
C ASN A 116 -28.54 20.20 10.04
N ILE A 117 -28.54 20.30 11.38
CA ILE A 117 -28.99 21.47 12.08
C ILE A 117 -28.11 22.71 11.83
N PHE A 118 -26.77 22.53 11.94
CA PHE A 118 -25.84 23.65 11.94
C PHE A 118 -25.13 23.90 10.61
N LEU A 119 -24.88 22.86 9.81
CA LEU A 119 -24.09 22.96 8.59
C LEU A 119 -24.95 22.88 7.30
N GLY A 120 -26.24 22.53 7.44
CA GLY A 120 -27.16 22.40 6.29
C GLY A 120 -26.69 21.32 5.32
N VAL A 121 -26.25 20.17 5.83
CA VAL A 121 -25.83 19.03 5.01
C VAL A 121 -27.07 18.34 4.41
N ASP A 122 -28.21 18.44 5.10
CA ASP A 122 -29.53 17.92 4.69
C ASP A 122 -29.54 16.42 4.41
N VAL A 123 -28.80 15.65 5.19
CA VAL A 123 -28.79 14.20 5.08
C VAL A 123 -30.10 13.63 5.60
N THR A 124 -30.77 12.82 4.79
CA THR A 124 -31.97 12.10 5.21
C THR A 124 -31.58 10.99 6.18
N LEU A 125 -32.09 11.08 7.41
CA LEU A 125 -31.85 10.08 8.47
C LEU A 125 -33.05 9.11 8.62
N ASP A 126 -33.92 9.08 7.64
CA ASP A 126 -34.97 8.07 7.52
C ASP A 126 -34.34 6.71 7.17
N ASN A 127 -34.95 5.62 7.63
CA ASN A 127 -34.45 4.24 7.40
C ASN A 127 -33.02 3.98 7.89
N VAL A 128 -32.60 4.67 8.97
CA VAL A 128 -31.32 4.40 9.63
C VAL A 128 -31.40 3.16 10.49
N LYS A 129 -30.39 2.28 10.37
CA LYS A 129 -30.16 1.11 11.20
C LYS A 129 -28.81 1.26 11.89
N THR A 130 -28.82 1.41 13.21
CA THR A 130 -27.58 1.51 13.97
C THR A 130 -27.02 0.12 14.25
N PHE A 131 -25.72 -0.06 13.99
CA PHE A 131 -25.00 -1.28 14.34
C PHE A 131 -24.28 -1.13 15.70
N THR A 132 -23.99 -2.28 16.31
CA THR A 132 -23.16 -2.36 17.52
C THR A 132 -21.76 -2.84 17.15
N MET A 133 -20.72 -2.13 17.61
CA MET A 133 -19.34 -2.52 17.35
C MET A 133 -19.04 -3.95 17.81
N TRP A 134 -18.27 -4.68 17.05
CA TRP A 134 -17.87 -6.08 17.28
C TRP A 134 -19.00 -7.10 17.18
N GLN A 135 -20.22 -6.69 16.83
CA GLN A 135 -21.36 -7.59 16.65
C GLN A 135 -21.72 -7.69 15.16
N PRO A 136 -21.71 -8.91 14.59
CA PRO A 136 -22.06 -9.10 13.19
C PRO A 136 -23.55 -8.85 12.93
N PHE A 137 -23.87 -8.31 11.75
CA PHE A 137 -25.22 -8.19 11.21
C PHE A 137 -25.26 -8.62 9.76
N ARG A 138 -26.44 -8.86 9.21
CA ARG A 138 -26.63 -9.31 7.84
C ARG A 138 -27.24 -8.23 6.94
N VAL A 139 -26.72 -8.18 5.71
CA VAL A 139 -27.35 -7.47 4.59
C VAL A 139 -27.35 -8.43 3.40
N GLY A 140 -28.51 -8.94 3.04
CA GLY A 140 -28.61 -9.98 2.01
C GLY A 140 -27.72 -11.19 2.30
N GLU A 141 -26.84 -11.50 1.36
CA GLU A 141 -25.91 -12.63 1.45
C GLU A 141 -24.65 -12.32 2.28
N PHE A 142 -24.41 -11.03 2.62
CA PHE A 142 -23.23 -10.61 3.36
C PHE A 142 -23.43 -10.63 4.87
N VAL A 143 -22.41 -11.06 5.59
CA VAL A 143 -22.27 -10.87 7.04
C VAL A 143 -21.24 -9.78 7.27
N ILE A 144 -21.61 -8.75 8.03
CA ILE A 144 -20.80 -7.55 8.23
C ILE A 144 -20.52 -7.40 9.71
N THR A 145 -19.23 -7.35 10.08
CA THR A 145 -18.79 -7.13 11.46
C THR A 145 -18.08 -5.77 11.53
N PRO A 146 -18.64 -4.78 12.23
CA PRO A 146 -18.01 -3.49 12.45
C PRO A 146 -16.95 -3.56 13.56
N TYR A 147 -15.76 -3.05 13.31
CA TYR A 147 -14.66 -2.93 14.25
C TYR A 147 -14.48 -1.48 14.65
N LEU A 148 -14.57 -1.17 15.94
CA LEU A 148 -14.27 0.18 16.42
C LEU A 148 -12.79 0.49 16.19
N VAL A 149 -12.49 1.63 15.54
CA VAL A 149 -11.13 2.10 15.29
C VAL A 149 -10.87 3.47 15.95
N ASP A 150 -9.60 3.76 16.20
CA ASP A 150 -9.19 5.09 16.62
C ASP A 150 -9.19 6.02 15.42
N HIS A 151 -9.94 7.10 15.52
CA HIS A 151 -9.99 8.18 14.54
C HIS A 151 -10.44 9.47 15.24
N SER A 152 -10.29 10.62 14.56
CA SER A 152 -10.74 11.91 15.11
C SER A 152 -12.26 12.01 15.26
N ALA A 153 -13.02 11.33 14.38
CA ALA A 153 -14.47 11.19 14.53
C ALA A 153 -14.82 10.14 15.59
N PRO A 154 -15.90 10.36 16.38
CA PRO A 154 -16.40 9.36 17.32
C PRO A 154 -16.97 8.14 16.58
N ASP A 155 -16.89 6.97 17.22
CA ASP A 155 -17.43 5.70 16.73
C ASP A 155 -17.08 5.38 15.26
N ALA A 156 -15.86 5.73 14.85
CA ALA A 156 -15.36 5.33 13.53
C ALA A 156 -15.21 3.80 13.45
N ALA A 157 -15.64 3.22 12.34
CA ALA A 157 -15.70 1.78 12.12
C ALA A 157 -14.89 1.34 10.91
N ALA A 158 -14.10 0.27 11.08
CA ALA A 158 -13.68 -0.58 9.99
C ALA A 158 -14.72 -1.71 9.83
N PHE A 159 -14.80 -2.30 8.65
CA PHE A 159 -15.76 -3.39 8.37
C PHE A 159 -15.05 -4.65 7.90
N LEU A 160 -15.34 -5.78 8.53
CA LEU A 160 -15.12 -7.09 7.97
C LEU A 160 -16.41 -7.53 7.25
N ILE A 161 -16.32 -7.75 5.94
CA ILE A 161 -17.44 -8.21 5.11
C ILE A 161 -17.14 -9.61 4.62
N GLU A 162 -18.06 -10.54 4.91
CA GLU A 162 -17.95 -11.95 4.60
C GLU A 162 -19.10 -12.38 3.69
N GLY A 163 -18.77 -13.01 2.57
CA GLY A 163 -19.74 -13.51 1.59
C GLY A 163 -19.04 -14.24 0.45
N ASP A 164 -19.72 -15.08 -0.29
CA ASP A 164 -19.19 -15.88 -1.41
C ASP A 164 -17.90 -16.66 -1.08
N GLY A 165 -17.70 -17.02 0.19
CA GLY A 165 -16.46 -17.65 0.67
C GLY A 165 -15.27 -16.69 0.82
N GLN A 166 -15.44 -15.39 0.61
CA GLN A 166 -14.42 -14.35 0.66
C GLN A 166 -14.55 -13.49 1.91
N ARG A 167 -13.44 -12.88 2.34
CA ARG A 167 -13.34 -12.00 3.51
C ARG A 167 -12.62 -10.71 3.14
N ILE A 168 -13.35 -9.60 3.14
CA ILE A 168 -12.83 -8.28 2.83
C ILE A 168 -12.78 -7.45 4.12
N PHE A 169 -11.64 -6.83 4.40
CA PHE A 169 -11.50 -5.88 5.49
C PHE A 169 -11.30 -4.46 4.92
N TYR A 170 -12.27 -3.59 5.16
CA TYR A 170 -12.21 -2.16 4.84
C TYR A 170 -11.89 -1.37 6.10
N THR A 171 -10.81 -0.60 6.08
CA THR A 171 -10.36 0.11 7.29
C THR A 171 -11.23 1.31 7.64
N GLY A 172 -11.94 1.93 6.67
CA GLY A 172 -12.31 3.32 6.82
C GLY A 172 -11.07 4.15 7.10
N ASP A 173 -11.23 5.30 7.74
CA ASP A 173 -10.13 6.09 8.25
C ASP A 173 -9.78 5.65 9.67
N PHE A 174 -8.49 5.48 9.95
CA PHE A 174 -8.04 5.06 11.27
C PHE A 174 -6.68 5.66 11.63
N ARG A 175 -6.31 5.54 12.89
CA ARG A 175 -4.97 5.83 13.41
C ARG A 175 -4.67 4.94 14.63
N GLY A 176 -3.49 5.01 15.21
CA GLY A 176 -3.13 4.30 16.43
C GLY A 176 -2.47 5.22 17.48
N HIS A 177 -2.54 6.54 17.28
CA HIS A 177 -1.87 7.54 18.12
C HIS A 177 -2.84 8.58 18.70
N GLY A 178 -4.15 8.34 18.59
CA GLY A 178 -5.18 9.08 19.31
C GLY A 178 -5.36 8.57 20.73
N ARG A 179 -6.38 9.07 21.41
CA ARG A 179 -6.72 8.62 22.78
C ARG A 179 -7.22 7.19 22.84
N LYS A 180 -7.66 6.66 21.70
CA LYS A 180 -8.17 5.30 21.53
C LYS A 180 -7.16 4.40 20.81
N GLY A 181 -5.86 4.73 20.80
CA GLY A 181 -4.81 3.97 20.08
C GLY A 181 -4.74 2.49 20.47
N VAL A 182 -5.14 2.14 21.68
CA VAL A 182 -5.30 0.73 22.15
C VAL A 182 -6.22 -0.11 21.26
N LEU A 183 -7.10 0.52 20.46
CA LEU A 183 -7.98 -0.19 19.54
C LEU A 183 -7.21 -0.82 18.37
N LEU A 184 -6.19 -0.13 17.86
CA LEU A 184 -5.29 -0.71 16.86
C LEU A 184 -4.53 -1.93 17.44
N GLU A 185 -4.03 -1.81 18.68
CA GLU A 185 -3.40 -2.92 19.38
C GLU A 185 -4.35 -4.10 19.55
N ARG A 186 -5.61 -3.84 19.96
CA ARG A 186 -6.64 -4.87 20.10
C ARG A 186 -6.90 -5.64 18.80
N ILE A 187 -7.00 -4.94 17.67
CA ILE A 187 -7.21 -5.56 16.35
C ILE A 187 -5.97 -6.37 15.95
N THR A 188 -4.77 -5.83 16.18
CA THR A 188 -3.52 -6.48 15.77
C THR A 188 -3.11 -7.65 16.65
N GLN A 189 -3.53 -7.68 17.92
CA GLN A 189 -3.33 -8.82 18.83
C GLN A 189 -4.32 -9.96 18.56
N ASN A 190 -5.54 -9.65 18.12
CA ASN A 190 -6.59 -10.61 17.80
C ASN A 190 -7.18 -10.32 16.41
N PRO A 191 -6.38 -10.46 15.34
CA PRO A 191 -6.81 -10.12 14.01
C PRO A 191 -7.83 -11.11 13.48
N PRO A 192 -8.83 -10.68 12.69
CA PRO A 192 -9.65 -11.60 11.92
C PRO A 192 -8.77 -12.39 10.95
N ALA A 193 -8.95 -13.72 10.94
CA ALA A 193 -8.15 -14.63 10.12
C ALA A 193 -8.61 -14.64 8.66
N ASN A 194 -7.73 -15.13 7.76
CA ASN A 194 -8.06 -15.45 6.36
C ASN A 194 -8.66 -14.25 5.60
N ILE A 195 -8.02 -13.11 5.68
CA ILE A 195 -8.43 -11.91 4.92
C ILE A 195 -7.96 -12.04 3.47
N ASP A 196 -8.91 -12.08 2.53
CA ASP A 196 -8.60 -12.08 1.10
C ASP A 196 -8.17 -10.70 0.64
N CYS A 197 -8.94 -9.67 0.99
CA CYS A 197 -8.69 -8.30 0.56
C CYS A 197 -8.66 -7.34 1.75
N LEU A 198 -7.59 -6.57 1.87
CA LEU A 198 -7.50 -5.41 2.76
C LEU A 198 -7.62 -4.12 1.93
N ILE A 199 -8.72 -3.40 2.08
CA ILE A 199 -8.90 -2.07 1.50
C ILE A 199 -8.51 -1.06 2.57
N MET A 200 -7.41 -0.32 2.37
CA MET A 200 -6.77 0.44 3.44
C MET A 200 -6.49 1.89 3.04
N GLU A 201 -6.80 2.82 3.94
CA GLU A 201 -6.54 4.25 3.78
C GLU A 201 -5.05 4.57 3.70
N GLY A 202 -4.69 5.66 3.02
CA GLY A 202 -3.30 6.11 2.88
C GLY A 202 -3.12 7.62 2.89
N SER A 203 -3.89 8.34 3.70
CA SER A 203 -3.94 9.81 3.72
C SER A 203 -2.60 10.46 4.08
N MET A 204 -1.76 9.77 4.86
CA MET A 204 -0.45 10.29 5.29
C MET A 204 0.68 10.01 4.31
N LEU A 205 0.44 9.25 3.24
CA LEU A 205 1.47 9.00 2.23
C LEU A 205 1.86 10.28 1.49
N GLY A 206 3.16 10.52 1.39
CA GLY A 206 3.68 11.76 0.77
C GLY A 206 3.57 13.01 1.63
N ARG A 207 3.09 12.89 2.88
CA ARG A 207 3.07 13.97 3.86
C ARG A 207 4.16 13.77 4.92
N THR A 208 4.63 14.86 5.49
CA THR A 208 5.51 14.80 6.67
C THR A 208 4.67 14.43 7.90
N GLU A 209 5.22 13.54 8.73
CA GLU A 209 4.62 13.26 10.04
C GLU A 209 4.55 14.54 10.87
N GLY A 210 3.49 14.67 11.69
CA GLY A 210 3.31 15.84 12.54
C GLY A 210 4.42 15.97 13.59
N LEU A 211 4.62 17.18 14.11
CA LEU A 211 5.61 17.46 15.16
C LEU A 211 5.32 16.72 16.49
N PHE A 212 4.10 16.21 16.67
CA PHE A 212 3.65 15.55 17.89
C PHE A 212 3.30 14.10 17.60
N SER A 213 3.90 13.20 18.37
CA SER A 213 3.78 11.75 18.20
C SER A 213 2.36 11.20 18.41
N ASP A 214 1.61 11.82 19.33
CA ASP A 214 0.28 11.36 19.73
C ASP A 214 -0.55 12.48 20.40
N GLU A 215 -1.80 12.18 20.74
CA GLU A 215 -2.70 13.14 21.42
C GLU A 215 -2.25 13.49 22.85
N LYS A 216 -1.45 12.65 23.53
CA LYS A 216 -0.89 12.98 24.84
C LYS A 216 0.21 14.03 24.72
N ALA A 217 1.07 13.91 23.70
CA ALA A 217 2.08 14.91 23.39
C ALA A 217 1.44 16.27 23.02
N VAL A 218 0.32 16.23 22.28
CA VAL A 218 -0.48 17.44 21.97
C VAL A 218 -1.04 18.06 23.26
N GLU A 219 -1.63 17.27 24.18
CA GLU A 219 -2.14 17.73 25.46
C GLU A 219 -1.02 18.36 26.29
N GLN A 220 0.13 17.70 26.36
CA GLN A 220 1.27 18.18 27.12
C GLN A 220 1.78 19.53 26.58
N ALA A 221 1.97 19.63 25.26
CA ALA A 221 2.42 20.86 24.62
C ALA A 221 1.41 22.02 24.81
N MET A 222 0.11 21.74 24.76
CA MET A 222 -0.90 22.73 25.07
C MET A 222 -0.85 23.16 26.54
N CYS A 223 -0.63 22.21 27.44
CA CYS A 223 -0.49 22.50 28.88
C CYS A 223 0.73 23.39 29.19
N GLU A 224 1.84 23.15 28.49
CA GLU A 224 3.07 23.96 28.62
C GLU A 224 2.91 25.36 28.01
N LEU A 225 2.18 25.48 26.90
CA LEU A 225 1.95 26.77 26.23
C LEU A 225 0.96 27.65 27.02
N ILE A 226 -0.08 27.06 27.64
CA ILE A 226 -1.15 27.77 28.36
C ILE A 226 -0.65 28.19 29.75
N GLN A 227 0.24 29.17 29.79
CA GLN A 227 0.78 29.77 31.00
C GLN A 227 0.02 31.02 31.39
N PRO A 228 0.19 31.56 32.62
CA PRO A 228 -0.35 32.88 32.99
C PRO A 228 0.09 33.97 32.03
N GLN A 229 -0.87 34.74 31.52
CA GLN A 229 -0.65 35.91 30.64
C GLN A 229 -1.84 36.86 30.75
N ASP A 230 -1.74 38.06 30.19
CA ASP A 230 -2.78 39.08 30.30
C ASP A 230 -3.96 38.91 29.35
N GLY A 231 -3.79 38.11 28.29
CA GLY A 231 -4.80 37.88 27.27
C GLY A 231 -5.38 36.46 27.27
N PRO A 232 -6.40 36.22 26.45
CA PRO A 232 -6.99 34.91 26.27
C PRO A 232 -6.12 34.04 25.37
N TYR A 233 -6.33 32.70 25.42
CA TYR A 233 -5.88 31.74 24.43
C TYR A 233 -7.02 31.43 23.47
N TYR A 234 -6.76 31.55 22.17
CA TYR A 234 -7.67 31.10 21.11
C TYR A 234 -7.18 29.77 20.55
N VAL A 235 -8.01 28.74 20.62
CA VAL A 235 -7.63 27.40 20.05
C VAL A 235 -8.51 27.09 18.85
N PHE A 236 -7.91 27.07 17.69
CA PHE A 236 -8.57 26.72 16.42
C PHE A 236 -8.56 25.20 16.24
N THR A 237 -9.73 24.58 16.30
CA THR A 237 -9.90 23.13 16.10
C THR A 237 -11.33 22.80 15.65
N SER A 238 -11.50 21.57 15.11
CA SER A 238 -12.83 21.03 14.81
C SER A 238 -13.58 20.68 16.09
N SER A 239 -14.87 21.06 16.17
CA SER A 239 -15.74 20.66 17.27
C SER A 239 -16.10 19.17 17.25
N GLN A 240 -15.82 18.47 16.15
CA GLN A 240 -16.06 17.05 16.00
C GLN A 240 -14.82 16.19 16.33
N ASN A 241 -13.65 16.80 16.51
CA ASN A 241 -12.44 16.10 16.99
C ASN A 241 -12.47 15.99 18.53
N LEU A 242 -13.11 14.93 19.03
CA LEU A 242 -13.32 14.74 20.47
C LEU A 242 -12.01 14.60 21.23
N ASP A 243 -11.04 13.87 20.70
CA ASP A 243 -9.75 13.68 21.36
C ASP A 243 -9.06 15.02 21.61
N ARG A 244 -9.14 15.93 20.64
CA ARG A 244 -8.58 17.27 20.74
C ARG A 244 -9.36 18.14 21.74
N LEU A 245 -10.69 18.04 21.79
CA LEU A 245 -11.49 18.76 22.78
C LEU A 245 -11.16 18.31 24.21
N VAL A 246 -10.93 17.02 24.42
CA VAL A 246 -10.45 16.47 25.71
C VAL A 246 -9.07 17.02 26.06
N SER A 247 -8.13 17.05 25.11
CA SER A 247 -6.78 17.60 25.31
C SER A 247 -6.83 19.08 25.73
N ILE A 248 -7.65 19.89 25.05
CA ILE A 248 -7.82 21.31 25.34
C ILE A 248 -8.44 21.51 26.75
N TYR A 249 -9.45 20.72 27.07
CA TYR A 249 -10.11 20.79 28.40
C TYR A 249 -9.11 20.46 29.53
N HIS A 250 -8.34 19.39 29.39
CA HIS A 250 -7.34 19.02 30.40
C HIS A 250 -6.25 20.09 30.53
N ALA A 251 -5.75 20.62 29.41
CA ALA A 251 -4.75 21.69 29.44
C ALA A 251 -5.28 22.98 30.11
N ALA A 252 -6.51 23.36 29.81
CA ALA A 252 -7.16 24.51 30.45
C ALA A 252 -7.34 24.28 31.98
N ARG A 253 -7.85 23.13 32.39
CA ARG A 253 -8.09 22.77 33.80
C ARG A 253 -6.79 22.71 34.62
N ARG A 254 -5.73 22.09 34.09
CA ARG A 254 -4.42 22.02 34.79
C ARG A 254 -3.81 23.39 35.02
N ASN A 255 -4.13 24.36 34.18
CA ASN A 255 -3.66 25.75 34.30
C ASN A 255 -4.68 26.68 34.98
N GLY A 256 -5.73 26.14 35.62
CA GLY A 256 -6.75 26.93 36.36
C GLY A 256 -7.58 27.85 35.47
N LYS A 257 -7.68 27.53 34.16
CA LYS A 257 -8.41 28.32 33.16
C LYS A 257 -9.77 27.73 32.82
N ILE A 258 -10.65 28.60 32.32
CA ILE A 258 -11.98 28.23 31.85
C ILE A 258 -11.96 28.01 30.35
N MET A 259 -12.40 26.83 29.91
CA MET A 259 -12.63 26.53 28.50
C MET A 259 -13.97 27.13 28.06
N VAL A 260 -13.93 28.03 27.08
CA VAL A 260 -15.12 28.65 26.49
C VAL A 260 -15.39 28.01 25.15
N ILE A 261 -16.55 27.37 25.01
CA ILE A 261 -17.01 26.70 23.78
C ILE A 261 -18.23 27.43 23.20
N ASP A 262 -18.52 27.28 21.93
CA ASP A 262 -19.76 27.79 21.32
C ASP A 262 -20.93 26.80 21.48
N LEU A 263 -22.15 27.25 21.17
CA LEU A 263 -23.38 26.45 21.25
C LEU A 263 -23.30 25.19 20.33
N TYR A 264 -22.66 25.32 19.19
CA TYR A 264 -22.46 24.17 18.29
C TYR A 264 -21.62 23.08 18.96
N THR A 265 -20.49 23.46 19.54
CA THR A 265 -19.64 22.53 20.29
C THR A 265 -20.34 21.93 21.50
N ALA A 266 -21.09 22.77 22.27
CA ALA A 266 -21.86 22.28 23.40
C ALA A 266 -22.90 21.22 22.99
N PHE A 267 -23.58 21.43 21.86
CA PHE A 267 -24.54 20.49 21.32
C PHE A 267 -23.90 19.20 20.82
N VAL A 268 -22.74 19.28 20.10
CA VAL A 268 -21.94 18.11 19.69
C VAL A 268 -21.61 17.25 20.93
N LEU A 269 -21.02 17.86 21.95
CA LEU A 269 -20.61 17.17 23.19
C LEU A 269 -21.78 16.52 23.92
N ASP A 270 -22.91 17.23 23.99
CA ASP A 270 -24.14 16.72 24.62
C ASP A 270 -24.75 15.54 23.90
N LYS A 271 -24.82 15.59 22.57
CA LYS A 271 -25.28 14.45 21.76
C LYS A 271 -24.41 13.21 21.95
N LEU A 272 -23.09 13.39 22.07
CA LEU A 272 -22.13 12.31 22.22
C LEU A 272 -21.96 11.81 23.67
N SER A 273 -22.54 12.51 24.66
CA SER A 273 -22.54 12.07 26.07
C SER A 273 -23.18 10.69 26.29
N ARG A 274 -24.11 10.32 25.41
CA ARG A 274 -24.79 9.00 25.44
C ARG A 274 -23.88 7.86 24.96
N ILE A 275 -22.78 8.17 24.29
CA ILE A 275 -21.84 7.21 23.71
C ILE A 275 -20.62 7.08 24.61
N SER A 276 -20.14 8.18 25.15
CA SER A 276 -18.98 8.21 26.03
C SER A 276 -19.18 9.20 27.17
N THR A 277 -19.05 8.72 28.39
CA THR A 277 -19.12 9.55 29.62
C THR A 277 -17.82 10.34 29.87
N SER A 278 -16.74 10.02 29.13
CA SER A 278 -15.43 10.67 29.26
C SER A 278 -15.27 11.92 28.39
N VAL A 279 -16.31 12.29 27.64
CA VAL A 279 -16.31 13.48 26.78
C VAL A 279 -16.71 14.69 27.59
N PRO A 280 -15.96 15.81 27.55
CA PRO A 280 -16.29 17.05 28.31
C PRO A 280 -17.71 17.52 28.03
N GLN A 281 -18.43 17.89 29.07
CA GLN A 281 -19.80 18.35 28.95
C GLN A 281 -19.92 19.84 29.36
N PHE A 282 -20.86 20.55 28.74
CA PHE A 282 -21.13 21.96 29.05
C PHE A 282 -21.40 22.20 30.56
N SER A 283 -21.85 21.17 31.27
CA SER A 283 -22.13 21.20 32.71
C SER A 283 -20.90 20.94 33.61
N TRP A 284 -19.74 20.56 32.98
CA TRP A 284 -18.54 20.28 33.77
C TRP A 284 -17.90 21.56 34.29
N GLU A 285 -17.28 21.46 35.46
CA GLU A 285 -16.52 22.57 36.05
C GLU A 285 -15.44 23.04 35.09
N GLY A 286 -15.31 24.36 34.94
CA GLY A 286 -14.33 24.96 34.03
C GLY A 286 -14.76 25.02 32.57
N ILE A 287 -16.01 24.68 32.22
CA ILE A 287 -16.56 24.89 30.88
C ILE A 287 -17.66 25.98 30.95
N ARG A 288 -17.66 26.87 29.96
CA ARG A 288 -18.68 27.88 29.72
C ARG A 288 -19.07 27.93 28.26
N VAL A 289 -20.27 28.34 27.94
CA VAL A 289 -20.84 28.36 26.59
C VAL A 289 -21.09 29.80 26.14
N LEU A 290 -20.38 30.21 25.09
CA LEU A 290 -20.60 31.51 24.43
C LEU A 290 -21.72 31.35 23.36
N PHE A 291 -22.78 32.15 23.48
CA PHE A 291 -23.89 32.12 22.57
C PHE A 291 -23.68 33.10 21.42
N SER A 292 -23.74 32.60 20.18
CA SER A 292 -23.90 33.42 18.98
C SER A 292 -25.38 33.47 18.58
N ASN A 293 -25.84 34.58 18.04
CA ASN A 293 -27.23 34.70 17.55
C ASN A 293 -27.53 33.65 16.45
N TYR A 294 -26.53 33.34 15.58
CA TYR A 294 -26.68 32.37 14.53
C TYR A 294 -26.93 30.94 15.08
N HIS A 295 -26.08 30.48 15.99
CA HIS A 295 -26.23 29.13 16.56
C HIS A 295 -27.47 29.04 17.46
N ALA A 296 -27.80 30.12 18.19
CA ALA A 296 -29.01 30.20 19.01
C ALA A 296 -30.28 30.13 18.15
N GLY A 297 -30.30 30.82 17.00
CA GLY A 297 -31.38 30.74 16.02
C GLY A 297 -31.58 29.34 15.49
N LYS A 298 -30.52 28.72 15.01
CA LYS A 298 -30.53 27.32 14.49
C LYS A 298 -31.03 26.32 15.52
N LEU A 299 -30.57 26.46 16.77
CA LEU A 299 -30.98 25.57 17.85
C LEU A 299 -32.44 25.81 18.25
N ALA A 300 -32.91 27.07 18.22
CA ALA A 300 -34.30 27.42 18.51
C ALA A 300 -35.29 26.92 17.45
N GLU A 301 -34.87 26.93 16.18
CA GLU A 301 -35.63 26.34 15.08
C GLU A 301 -35.79 24.81 15.27
N HIS A 302 -34.74 24.15 15.76
CA HIS A 302 -34.76 22.71 16.01
C HIS A 302 -35.52 22.34 17.30
N ASP A 303 -35.12 22.90 18.46
CA ASP A 303 -35.78 22.71 19.75
C ASP A 303 -35.41 23.85 20.74
N LYS A 304 -36.34 24.75 21.01
CA LYS A 304 -36.14 25.89 21.94
C LYS A 304 -35.75 25.47 23.36
N ARG A 305 -36.13 24.24 23.80
CA ARG A 305 -35.81 23.75 25.15
C ARG A 305 -34.30 23.59 25.35
N LEU A 306 -33.55 23.30 24.27
CA LEU A 306 -32.10 23.16 24.30
C LEU A 306 -31.41 24.50 24.70
N LEU A 307 -31.95 25.63 24.30
CA LEU A 307 -31.40 26.93 24.72
C LEU A 307 -31.48 27.10 26.24
N TYR A 308 -32.58 26.68 26.87
CA TYR A 308 -32.72 26.73 28.33
C TYR A 308 -31.77 25.75 29.00
N LYS A 309 -31.54 24.57 28.41
CA LYS A 309 -30.57 23.57 28.91
C LYS A 309 -29.16 24.15 28.99
N TYR A 310 -28.69 24.80 27.93
CA TYR A 310 -27.32 25.36 27.89
C TYR A 310 -27.18 26.69 28.62
N ARG A 311 -28.27 27.39 28.88
CA ARG A 311 -28.26 28.69 29.55
C ARG A 311 -27.57 28.65 30.91
N GLN A 312 -27.63 27.55 31.63
CA GLN A 312 -26.99 27.42 32.96
C GLN A 312 -25.44 27.53 32.88
N ALA A 313 -24.84 27.21 31.75
CA ALA A 313 -23.40 27.32 31.49
C ALA A 313 -23.05 28.55 30.63
N LYS A 314 -24.04 29.42 30.31
CA LYS A 314 -23.80 30.60 29.47
C LYS A 314 -22.79 31.52 30.12
N ILE A 315 -21.88 32.05 29.28
CA ILE A 315 -20.98 33.15 29.62
C ILE A 315 -21.35 34.37 28.77
N GLU A 316 -21.38 35.55 29.40
CA GLU A 316 -21.60 36.78 28.65
C GLU A 316 -20.27 37.33 28.13
N PHE A 317 -20.34 38.05 27.01
CA PHE A 317 -19.17 38.64 26.39
C PHE A 317 -18.40 39.57 27.34
N GLU A 318 -19.12 40.38 28.16
CA GLU A 318 -18.54 41.29 29.11
C GLU A 318 -17.78 40.55 30.25
N GLU A 319 -18.25 39.39 30.66
CA GLU A 319 -17.55 38.55 31.62
C GLU A 319 -16.20 38.00 31.06
N ILE A 320 -16.17 37.64 29.78
CA ILE A 320 -14.92 37.26 29.11
C ILE A 320 -13.99 38.47 29.02
N ARG A 321 -14.51 39.64 28.64
CA ARG A 321 -13.75 40.88 28.51
C ARG A 321 -13.19 41.38 29.85
N GLY A 322 -13.94 41.18 30.94
CA GLY A 322 -13.53 41.58 32.29
C GLY A 322 -12.36 40.76 32.83
N LYS A 323 -12.22 39.50 32.42
CA LYS A 323 -11.12 38.62 32.83
C LYS A 323 -10.70 37.71 31.67
N PRO A 324 -10.05 38.23 30.62
CA PRO A 324 -9.68 37.45 29.46
C PRO A 324 -8.53 36.46 29.72
N SER A 325 -7.66 36.78 30.69
CA SER A 325 -6.46 36.02 31.05
C SER A 325 -6.73 34.60 31.57
N ASP A 326 -7.92 34.31 32.08
CA ASP A 326 -8.30 32.99 32.58
C ASP A 326 -9.13 32.17 31.55
N LYS A 327 -9.20 32.61 30.29
CA LYS A 327 -10.03 31.99 29.27
C LYS A 327 -9.18 31.27 28.19
N VAL A 328 -9.58 30.04 27.88
CA VAL A 328 -9.18 29.28 26.69
C VAL A 328 -10.41 29.18 25.79
N ILE A 329 -10.43 29.94 24.71
CA ILE A 329 -11.59 30.09 23.83
C ILE A 329 -11.43 29.19 22.61
N LEU A 330 -12.38 28.27 22.42
CA LEU A 330 -12.47 27.48 21.22
C LEU A 330 -12.92 28.38 20.06
N ALA A 331 -12.03 28.65 19.14
CA ALA A 331 -12.23 29.56 18.03
C ALA A 331 -12.45 28.85 16.70
N LYS A 332 -13.15 29.50 15.80
CA LYS A 332 -13.33 29.11 14.41
C LYS A 332 -12.84 30.23 13.49
N ASP A 333 -12.30 29.90 12.32
CA ASP A 333 -12.02 30.93 11.32
C ASP A 333 -13.32 31.39 10.66
N SER A 334 -14.02 32.27 11.31
CA SER A 334 -15.30 32.82 10.88
C SER A 334 -15.38 34.29 11.19
N ARG A 335 -16.25 35.03 10.43
CA ARG A 335 -16.49 36.48 10.67
C ARG A 335 -16.88 36.77 12.14
N TYR A 336 -17.71 35.90 12.73
CA TYR A 336 -18.12 36.06 14.13
C TYR A 336 -16.94 36.03 15.10
N PHE A 337 -16.12 35.00 15.02
CA PHE A 337 -14.96 34.85 15.90
C PHE A 337 -13.89 35.92 15.65
N ARG A 338 -13.69 36.36 14.41
CA ARG A 338 -12.80 37.50 14.13
C ARG A 338 -13.26 38.77 14.83
N ILE A 339 -14.58 39.06 14.87
CA ILE A 339 -15.14 40.18 15.65
C ILE A 339 -14.94 39.97 17.15
N VAL A 340 -15.14 38.75 17.66
CA VAL A 340 -14.90 38.43 19.07
C VAL A 340 -13.43 38.65 19.43
N MET A 341 -12.50 38.18 18.60
CA MET A 341 -11.06 38.39 18.81
C MET A 341 -10.69 39.88 18.79
N ASP A 342 -11.20 40.65 17.84
CA ASP A 342 -10.96 42.09 17.74
C ASP A 342 -11.40 42.83 19.03
N LYS A 343 -12.55 42.49 19.58
CA LYS A 343 -13.07 43.12 20.78
C LYS A 343 -12.36 42.70 22.06
N LEU A 344 -11.86 41.47 22.14
CA LEU A 344 -11.19 40.93 23.33
C LEU A 344 -9.69 41.21 23.38
N SER A 345 -9.05 41.45 22.22
CA SER A 345 -7.60 41.60 22.13
C SER A 345 -7.11 43.03 22.07
N GLN A 346 -8.00 44.03 22.14
CA GLN A 346 -7.65 45.46 22.02
C GLN A 346 -6.66 45.97 23.09
N ASN A 347 -6.64 45.37 24.28
CA ASN A 347 -5.81 45.81 25.41
C ASN A 347 -5.04 44.64 26.07
N SER A 348 -4.93 43.47 25.43
CA SER A 348 -4.36 42.27 26.04
C SER A 348 -3.45 41.50 25.10
N GLN A 349 -2.42 40.86 25.66
CA GLN A 349 -1.57 39.92 24.93
C GLN A 349 -2.30 38.58 24.73
N ALA A 350 -2.97 38.43 23.61
CA ALA A 350 -3.60 37.14 23.25
C ALA A 350 -2.62 36.22 22.53
N LYS A 351 -2.80 34.91 22.69
CA LYS A 351 -2.10 33.87 21.91
C LYS A 351 -3.09 32.96 21.19
N ALA A 352 -2.68 32.40 20.10
CA ALA A 352 -3.48 31.49 19.31
C ALA A 352 -2.76 30.14 19.16
N VAL A 353 -3.54 29.07 19.24
CA VAL A 353 -3.10 27.68 18.90
C VAL A 353 -3.87 27.22 17.68
N TYR A 354 -3.16 26.80 16.67
CA TYR A 354 -3.76 26.13 15.51
C TYR A 354 -3.60 24.63 15.65
N SER A 355 -4.70 23.91 15.73
CA SER A 355 -4.73 22.50 16.07
C SER A 355 -5.56 21.68 15.06
N MET A 356 -5.32 21.98 13.78
CA MET A 356 -5.85 21.30 12.61
C MET A 356 -4.74 21.10 11.59
N TRP A 357 -5.03 20.41 10.50
CA TRP A 357 -4.06 20.20 9.44
C TRP A 357 -3.54 21.53 8.86
N HIS A 358 -2.20 21.64 8.73
CA HIS A 358 -1.51 22.86 8.27
C HIS A 358 -2.03 23.37 6.91
N GLY A 359 -2.36 22.47 5.97
CA GLY A 359 -2.85 22.85 4.65
C GLY A 359 -4.16 23.67 4.66
N TYR A 360 -4.98 23.58 5.70
CA TYR A 360 -6.14 24.49 5.85
C TYR A 360 -5.70 25.90 6.25
N LEU A 361 -4.66 26.02 7.07
CA LEU A 361 -4.12 27.31 7.48
C LEU A 361 -3.52 28.07 6.29
N GLU A 362 -2.79 27.37 5.43
CA GLU A 362 -2.19 27.96 4.23
C GLU A 362 -3.23 28.47 3.20
N ARG A 363 -4.39 27.80 3.14
CA ARG A 363 -5.48 28.16 2.22
C ARG A 363 -6.37 29.28 2.76
N SER A 364 -6.16 29.70 4.01
CA SER A 364 -6.93 30.77 4.67
C SER A 364 -6.09 32.04 4.85
N ASP A 365 -6.78 33.16 5.09
CA ASP A 365 -6.13 34.41 5.49
C ASP A 365 -5.99 34.57 7.01
N LEU A 366 -6.28 33.51 7.79
CA LEU A 366 -6.23 33.53 9.25
C LEU A 366 -4.86 33.95 9.78
N LYS A 367 -3.77 33.45 9.20
CA LYS A 367 -2.41 33.81 9.61
C LYS A 367 -2.15 35.31 9.45
N LYS A 368 -2.56 35.90 8.32
CA LYS A 368 -2.47 37.34 8.07
C LYS A 368 -3.32 38.13 9.04
N PHE A 369 -4.55 37.65 9.34
CA PHE A 369 -5.45 38.27 10.29
C PHE A 369 -4.83 38.32 11.70
N LEU A 370 -4.30 37.21 12.22
CA LEU A 370 -3.66 37.14 13.54
C LEU A 370 -2.41 38.02 13.62
N GLN A 371 -1.56 37.99 12.60
CA GLN A 371 -0.35 38.84 12.49
C GLN A 371 -0.71 40.31 12.56
N SER A 372 -1.77 40.78 11.88
CA SER A 372 -2.21 42.17 11.87
C SER A 372 -2.69 42.66 13.27
N ARG A 373 -3.02 41.73 14.18
CA ARG A 373 -3.43 41.98 15.57
C ARG A 373 -2.33 41.67 16.58
N LYS A 374 -1.14 41.32 16.10
CA LYS A 374 0.01 40.92 16.94
C LYS A 374 -0.32 39.73 17.85
N ILE A 375 -1.21 38.82 17.41
CA ILE A 375 -1.53 37.59 18.10
C ILE A 375 -0.54 36.51 17.62
N GLU A 376 0.27 36.00 18.54
CA GLU A 376 1.23 34.91 18.26
C GLU A 376 0.48 33.60 17.96
N LEU A 377 0.84 32.92 16.87
CA LEU A 377 0.24 31.66 16.47
C LEU A 377 1.23 30.52 16.64
N THR A 378 0.88 29.50 17.41
CA THR A 378 1.62 28.25 17.58
C THR A 378 0.82 27.10 16.98
N GLU A 379 1.46 26.25 16.19
CA GLU A 379 0.84 25.04 15.65
C GLU A 379 1.10 23.84 16.56
N ILE A 380 0.03 23.23 17.09
CA ILE A 380 0.07 22.04 17.95
C ILE A 380 -0.96 21.06 17.42
N HIS A 381 -0.50 20.09 16.63
CA HIS A 381 -1.39 19.15 15.92
C HIS A 381 -0.72 17.79 15.72
N THR A 382 -1.53 16.73 15.82
CA THR A 382 -1.18 15.39 15.33
C THR A 382 -2.28 14.91 14.37
N SER A 383 -1.94 14.00 13.45
CA SER A 383 -2.84 13.56 12.38
C SER A 383 -4.10 12.86 12.89
N GLY A 384 -5.19 12.95 12.12
CA GLY A 384 -6.39 12.12 12.29
C GLY A 384 -6.26 10.74 11.63
N HIS A 385 -5.20 10.50 10.83
CA HIS A 385 -5.00 9.33 9.99
C HIS A 385 -3.73 8.57 10.34
N ALA A 386 -3.68 7.29 9.97
CA ALA A 386 -2.60 6.37 10.29
C ALA A 386 -1.25 6.80 9.71
N TYR A 387 -0.19 6.73 10.51
CA TYR A 387 1.18 6.82 10.04
C TYR A 387 1.61 5.51 9.35
N ILE A 388 2.68 5.57 8.56
CA ILE A 388 3.18 4.44 7.76
C ILE A 388 3.45 3.19 8.61
N ASN A 389 4.00 3.35 9.81
CA ASN A 389 4.25 2.24 10.75
C ASN A 389 2.94 1.55 11.18
N GLN A 390 1.86 2.30 11.33
CA GLN A 390 0.54 1.80 11.74
C GLN A 390 -0.16 1.06 10.59
N LEU A 391 -0.02 1.56 9.34
CA LEU A 391 -0.46 0.83 8.14
C LEU A 391 0.25 -0.53 8.05
N LYS A 392 1.58 -0.55 8.24
CA LYS A 392 2.37 -1.79 8.24
C LYS A 392 2.00 -2.72 9.39
N GLN A 393 1.75 -2.18 10.58
CA GLN A 393 1.32 -2.96 11.75
C GLN A 393 -0.01 -3.67 11.49
N LEU A 394 -1.01 -2.95 10.95
CA LEU A 394 -2.32 -3.52 10.66
C LEU A 394 -2.25 -4.58 9.56
N ALA A 395 -1.64 -4.26 8.43
CA ALA A 395 -1.50 -5.22 7.32
C ALA A 395 -0.67 -6.44 7.71
N GLY A 396 0.40 -6.28 8.50
CA GLY A 396 1.23 -7.37 9.02
C GLY A 396 0.48 -8.30 9.96
N ALA A 397 -0.47 -7.79 10.74
CA ALA A 397 -1.33 -8.59 11.62
C ALA A 397 -2.43 -9.33 10.85
N LEU A 398 -3.12 -8.66 9.93
CA LEU A 398 -4.21 -9.21 9.12
C LEU A 398 -3.72 -10.21 8.06
N LYS A 399 -2.48 -10.08 7.59
CA LYS A 399 -1.87 -10.92 6.55
C LYS A 399 -2.80 -11.15 5.35
N PRO A 400 -3.31 -10.10 4.73
CA PRO A 400 -4.28 -10.22 3.65
C PRO A 400 -3.64 -10.86 2.42
N ARG A 401 -4.43 -11.57 1.61
CA ARG A 401 -3.98 -12.10 0.32
C ARG A 401 -3.51 -10.96 -0.60
N PHE A 402 -4.22 -9.82 -0.60
CA PHE A 402 -3.79 -8.59 -1.28
C PHE A 402 -4.31 -7.34 -0.58
N VAL A 403 -3.64 -6.21 -0.84
CA VAL A 403 -3.94 -4.88 -0.29
C VAL A 403 -4.35 -3.95 -1.42
N ILE A 404 -5.44 -3.23 -1.23
CA ILE A 404 -5.91 -2.19 -2.15
C ILE A 404 -5.82 -0.85 -1.45
N PRO A 405 -5.01 0.09 -1.97
CA PRO A 405 -4.96 1.45 -1.44
C PRO A 405 -6.22 2.24 -1.80
N ILE A 406 -6.71 2.99 -0.83
CA ILE A 406 -7.80 3.96 -1.00
C ILE A 406 -7.52 5.23 -0.18
N HIS A 407 -8.25 6.31 -0.44
CA HIS A 407 -8.16 7.56 0.32
C HIS A 407 -6.73 8.10 0.39
N THR A 408 -6.05 8.12 -0.77
CA THR A 408 -4.67 8.57 -0.91
C THR A 408 -4.41 9.21 -2.28
N PHE A 409 -3.52 10.21 -2.32
CA PHE A 409 -3.00 10.75 -3.59
C PHE A 409 -1.85 9.92 -4.18
N TYR A 410 -1.29 8.97 -3.41
CA TYR A 410 -0.08 8.22 -3.75
C TYR A 410 -0.27 6.70 -3.59
N PRO A 411 -1.23 6.09 -4.33
CA PRO A 411 -1.47 4.65 -4.22
C PRO A 411 -0.26 3.80 -4.65
N GLU A 412 0.60 4.34 -5.53
CA GLU A 412 1.83 3.69 -5.99
C GLU A 412 2.81 3.41 -4.84
N LYS A 413 2.84 4.26 -3.80
CA LYS A 413 3.71 4.08 -2.63
C LYS A 413 3.35 2.84 -1.79
N TYR A 414 2.13 2.33 -1.94
CA TYR A 414 1.77 1.07 -1.29
C TYR A 414 2.63 -0.10 -1.76
N SER A 415 2.99 -0.12 -3.05
CA SER A 415 3.88 -1.14 -3.61
C SER A 415 5.31 -1.08 -3.06
N GLU A 416 5.70 0.03 -2.43
CA GLU A 416 6.97 0.14 -1.70
C GLU A 416 6.90 -0.46 -0.27
N MET A 417 5.69 -0.64 0.27
CA MET A 417 5.45 -1.08 1.64
C MET A 417 4.95 -2.51 1.75
N PHE A 418 4.19 -2.97 0.76
CA PHE A 418 3.51 -4.26 0.77
C PHE A 418 3.76 -5.04 -0.52
N PRO A 419 3.99 -6.36 -0.45
CA PRO A 419 4.35 -7.17 -1.62
C PRO A 419 3.16 -7.46 -2.56
N ASN A 420 1.94 -7.39 -2.06
CA ASN A 420 0.72 -7.90 -2.68
C ASN A 420 -0.32 -6.80 -2.96
N VAL A 421 0.14 -5.65 -3.46
CA VAL A 421 -0.73 -4.51 -3.74
C VAL A 421 -1.39 -4.65 -5.11
N ILE A 422 -2.71 -4.45 -5.13
CA ILE A 422 -3.49 -4.25 -6.36
C ILE A 422 -3.96 -2.80 -6.38
N GLN A 423 -3.56 -2.06 -7.39
CA GLN A 423 -4.02 -0.68 -7.61
C GLN A 423 -5.18 -0.72 -8.61
N LEU A 424 -6.35 -0.33 -8.16
CA LEU A 424 -7.54 -0.15 -9.01
C LEU A 424 -7.66 1.29 -9.46
N LYS A 425 -8.41 1.49 -10.54
CA LYS A 425 -8.88 2.81 -10.97
C LYS A 425 -10.33 3.01 -10.52
N ASP A 426 -10.75 4.26 -10.37
CA ASP A 426 -12.13 4.57 -10.08
C ASP A 426 -13.06 3.97 -11.16
N GLY A 427 -14.07 3.24 -10.70
CA GLY A 427 -15.03 2.51 -11.56
C GLY A 427 -14.52 1.16 -12.08
N GLU A 428 -13.29 0.75 -11.81
CA GLU A 428 -12.78 -0.56 -12.19
C GLU A 428 -13.41 -1.67 -11.32
N ILE A 429 -13.92 -2.71 -11.97
CA ILE A 429 -14.53 -3.87 -11.29
C ILE A 429 -13.49 -4.95 -11.14
N MET A 430 -13.28 -5.41 -9.92
CA MET A 430 -12.42 -6.53 -9.60
C MET A 430 -13.23 -7.69 -9.03
N ASP A 431 -13.05 -8.88 -9.57
CA ASP A 431 -13.54 -10.09 -8.95
C ASP A 431 -12.51 -10.60 -7.91
N VAL A 432 -12.93 -10.65 -6.66
CA VAL A 432 -12.05 -11.03 -5.53
C VAL A 432 -11.59 -12.48 -5.62
N ASP A 433 -12.41 -13.37 -6.22
CA ASP A 433 -12.06 -14.78 -6.44
C ASP A 433 -10.94 -14.96 -7.46
N THR A 434 -11.04 -14.24 -8.59
CA THR A 434 -10.12 -14.36 -9.71
C THR A 434 -8.97 -13.34 -9.62
N ALA A 435 -8.97 -12.49 -8.58
CA ALA A 435 -7.86 -11.58 -8.34
C ALA A 435 -6.55 -12.39 -8.34
N PRO A 436 -5.50 -11.86 -9.02
CA PRO A 436 -4.23 -12.56 -9.11
C PRO A 436 -3.82 -12.96 -7.69
N GLN A 437 -3.67 -14.28 -7.48
CA GLN A 437 -3.01 -14.74 -6.26
C GLN A 437 -1.71 -13.95 -6.17
N PRO A 438 -1.29 -13.43 -5.00
CA PRO A 438 0.10 -13.07 -4.83
C PRO A 438 0.82 -14.31 -5.34
N THR A 439 1.59 -14.17 -6.39
CA THR A 439 2.54 -15.22 -6.73
C THR A 439 3.40 -15.31 -5.49
N GLU A 440 3.09 -16.27 -4.58
CA GLU A 440 4.13 -16.83 -3.76
C GLU A 440 5.20 -17.14 -4.76
N THR A 441 6.28 -16.40 -4.75
CA THR A 441 7.48 -16.72 -5.52
C THR A 441 7.97 -18.01 -4.90
N LYS A 442 7.41 -19.11 -5.41
CA LYS A 442 7.83 -20.44 -4.98
C LYS A 442 9.30 -20.55 -5.29
N CYS A 443 10.07 -20.91 -4.32
CA CYS A 443 11.50 -21.05 -4.44
C CYS A 443 11.83 -22.03 -5.56
N ARG A 444 12.69 -21.63 -6.49
CA ARG A 444 13.09 -22.43 -7.66
C ARG A 444 14.07 -23.55 -7.34
N ALA A 445 14.60 -23.60 -6.13
CA ALA A 445 15.44 -24.73 -5.69
C ALA A 445 14.59 -26.01 -5.60
N LEU A 446 15.23 -27.15 -5.84
CA LEU A 446 14.62 -28.48 -5.77
C LEU A 446 14.50 -28.97 -4.32
N SER A 447 13.57 -29.87 -4.06
CA SER A 447 13.56 -30.65 -2.83
C SER A 447 14.80 -31.56 -2.74
N THR A 448 15.17 -31.92 -1.53
CA THR A 448 16.31 -32.82 -1.29
C THR A 448 16.12 -34.18 -1.98
N SER A 449 14.89 -34.69 -1.98
CA SER A 449 14.57 -35.99 -2.62
C SER A 449 14.70 -35.95 -4.12
N PHE A 450 14.18 -34.90 -4.78
CA PHE A 450 14.27 -34.80 -6.24
C PHE A 450 15.70 -34.50 -6.70
N LEU A 451 16.43 -33.66 -5.96
CA LEU A 451 17.85 -33.41 -6.21
C LEU A 451 18.69 -34.70 -6.16
N ALA A 452 18.38 -35.60 -5.20
CA ALA A 452 19.07 -36.87 -5.05
C ALA A 452 18.93 -37.77 -6.28
N SER A 453 17.81 -37.71 -7.01
CA SER A 453 17.61 -38.49 -8.25
C SER A 453 18.59 -38.13 -9.38
N PHE A 454 19.23 -36.97 -9.32
CA PHE A 454 20.22 -36.48 -10.27
C PHE A 454 21.68 -36.68 -9.80
N ASN A 455 21.91 -36.73 -8.50
CA ASN A 455 23.26 -36.64 -7.92
C ASN A 455 23.72 -37.89 -7.17
N SER A 456 22.80 -38.78 -6.77
CA SER A 456 23.20 -40.06 -6.16
C SER A 456 23.86 -40.97 -7.15
N LYS A 457 24.76 -41.88 -6.70
CA LYS A 457 25.49 -42.82 -7.57
C LYS A 457 24.54 -43.69 -8.39
N ASP A 458 23.38 -44.00 -7.83
CA ASP A 458 22.33 -44.80 -8.45
C ASP A 458 21.12 -43.96 -8.88
N GLY A 459 21.28 -42.64 -9.00
CA GLY A 459 20.22 -41.70 -9.35
C GLY A 459 19.74 -41.92 -10.79
N LEU A 460 18.44 -42.15 -10.97
CA LEU A 460 17.84 -42.46 -12.29
C LEU A 460 18.19 -41.39 -13.35
N PHE A 461 18.27 -40.11 -12.96
CA PHE A 461 18.50 -39.00 -13.89
C PHE A 461 19.97 -38.52 -13.96
N ASN A 462 20.91 -39.24 -13.33
CA ASN A 462 22.34 -38.94 -13.44
C ASN A 462 22.84 -38.85 -14.90
N PRO A 463 22.44 -39.72 -15.86
CA PRO A 463 22.85 -39.61 -17.26
C PRO A 463 22.44 -38.29 -17.93
N ILE A 464 21.32 -37.67 -17.48
CA ILE A 464 20.84 -36.35 -17.95
C ILE A 464 21.79 -35.25 -17.50
N ILE A 465 22.23 -35.25 -16.24
CA ILE A 465 23.22 -34.30 -15.74
C ILE A 465 24.56 -34.45 -16.45
N GLU A 466 24.99 -35.67 -16.69
CA GLU A 466 26.21 -35.93 -17.46
C GLU A 466 26.15 -35.39 -18.89
N LEU A 467 24.98 -35.46 -19.53
CA LEU A 467 24.76 -34.85 -20.84
C LEU A 467 24.98 -33.33 -20.77
N VAL A 468 24.37 -32.64 -19.80
CA VAL A 468 24.50 -31.18 -19.64
C VAL A 468 25.93 -30.76 -19.31
N ARG A 469 26.64 -31.52 -18.46
CA ARG A 469 28.07 -31.29 -18.14
C ARG A 469 28.97 -31.42 -19.39
N LYS A 470 28.71 -32.39 -20.23
CA LYS A 470 29.51 -32.65 -21.45
C LYS A 470 29.19 -31.71 -22.59
N ASN A 471 27.90 -31.30 -22.70
CA ASN A 471 27.44 -30.40 -23.76
C ASN A 471 27.20 -29.00 -23.23
N LYS A 472 28.18 -28.13 -23.35
CA LYS A 472 28.17 -26.76 -22.84
C LYS A 472 27.16 -25.83 -23.55
N ASP A 473 26.56 -26.27 -24.66
CA ASP A 473 25.50 -25.54 -25.35
C ASP A 473 24.11 -25.74 -24.68
N LEU A 474 24.04 -26.68 -23.73
CA LEU A 474 22.86 -26.93 -22.94
C LEU A 474 22.91 -26.12 -21.64
N ASN A 475 21.78 -25.53 -21.28
CA ASN A 475 21.58 -24.87 -19.98
C ASN A 475 20.53 -25.62 -19.17
N LEU A 476 20.82 -25.91 -17.91
CA LEU A 476 19.87 -26.47 -16.95
C LEU A 476 19.41 -25.43 -15.95
N GLU A 477 18.09 -25.27 -15.88
CA GLU A 477 17.41 -24.41 -14.88
C GLU A 477 16.62 -25.26 -13.91
N LEU A 478 16.77 -24.94 -12.62
CA LEU A 478 15.98 -25.50 -11.55
C LEU A 478 14.60 -24.81 -11.51
N ARG A 479 13.56 -25.59 -11.44
CA ARG A 479 12.16 -25.15 -11.39
C ARG A 479 11.44 -25.80 -10.21
N GLY A 480 12.08 -25.73 -9.05
CA GLY A 480 11.47 -26.13 -7.79
C GLY A 480 10.25 -25.24 -7.44
N GLN A 481 9.47 -25.75 -6.53
CA GLN A 481 8.28 -25.06 -6.03
C GLN A 481 8.22 -25.13 -4.50
N LEU A 482 9.39 -25.04 -3.86
CA LEU A 482 9.46 -25.06 -2.39
C LEU A 482 8.68 -23.85 -1.82
N SER A 483 7.84 -24.13 -0.84
CA SER A 483 7.13 -23.09 -0.10
C SER A 483 8.04 -22.38 0.92
N ASP A 484 9.09 -23.06 1.41
CA ASP A 484 10.09 -22.51 2.32
C ASP A 484 11.50 -22.98 1.90
N PRO A 485 12.40 -22.08 1.45
CA PRO A 485 13.76 -22.45 1.06
C PRO A 485 14.61 -22.97 2.23
N ASN A 486 14.20 -22.77 3.47
CA ASN A 486 14.87 -23.30 4.66
C ASN A 486 14.47 -24.75 5.00
N LYS A 487 13.48 -25.31 4.29
CA LYS A 487 12.96 -26.68 4.50
C LYS A 487 12.94 -27.47 3.19
N PRO A 488 14.09 -27.66 2.52
CA PRO A 488 14.15 -28.34 1.24
C PRO A 488 13.83 -29.85 1.30
N GLU A 489 13.74 -30.42 2.51
CA GLU A 489 13.29 -31.79 2.75
C GLU A 489 11.79 -31.99 2.53
N ILE A 490 11.00 -30.91 2.55
CA ILE A 490 9.55 -30.94 2.27
C ILE A 490 9.35 -30.81 0.76
N ALA A 491 9.14 -31.94 0.10
CA ALA A 491 8.91 -31.97 -1.35
C ALA A 491 7.55 -31.33 -1.69
N PRO A 492 7.49 -30.40 -2.68
CA PRO A 492 6.24 -29.86 -3.20
C PRO A 492 5.51 -30.93 -4.05
N ALA A 493 4.23 -30.68 -4.32
CA ALA A 493 3.40 -31.57 -5.12
C ALA A 493 3.87 -31.69 -6.58
N ASP A 494 4.49 -30.63 -7.12
CA ASP A 494 5.07 -30.61 -8.45
C ASP A 494 6.32 -29.72 -8.45
N GLU A 495 7.44 -30.27 -8.92
CA GLU A 495 8.70 -29.57 -9.14
C GLU A 495 9.37 -30.15 -10.37
N ALA A 496 10.19 -29.37 -11.04
CA ALA A 496 10.79 -29.80 -12.31
C ALA A 496 12.21 -29.23 -12.50
N ILE A 497 12.93 -29.77 -13.47
CA ILE A 497 14.04 -29.10 -14.12
C ILE A 497 13.68 -28.78 -15.56
N GLY A 498 14.31 -27.74 -16.11
CA GLY A 498 14.26 -27.46 -17.56
C GLY A 498 15.63 -27.49 -18.17
N ILE A 499 15.79 -28.21 -19.33
CA ILE A 499 17.01 -28.17 -20.12
C ILE A 499 16.71 -27.42 -21.42
N TYR A 500 17.55 -26.45 -21.71
CA TYR A 500 17.38 -25.52 -22.83
C TYR A 500 18.55 -25.59 -23.79
N TYR A 501 18.22 -25.52 -25.09
CA TYR A 501 19.16 -25.29 -26.17
C TYR A 501 18.73 -24.09 -26.99
N LYS A 502 19.59 -23.09 -27.15
CA LYS A 502 19.26 -21.84 -27.84
C LYS A 502 17.90 -21.22 -27.37
N GLY A 503 17.64 -21.20 -26.07
CA GLY A 503 16.43 -20.66 -25.47
C GLY A 503 15.17 -21.53 -25.57
N ASN A 504 15.23 -22.66 -26.29
CA ASN A 504 14.10 -23.57 -26.43
C ASN A 504 14.26 -24.79 -25.52
N SER A 505 13.18 -25.21 -24.88
CA SER A 505 13.16 -26.37 -24.00
C SER A 505 13.32 -27.65 -24.84
N ILE A 506 14.36 -28.44 -24.53
CA ILE A 506 14.52 -29.79 -25.03
C ILE A 506 14.04 -30.85 -24.02
N LEU A 507 13.92 -30.45 -22.73
CA LEU A 507 13.39 -31.29 -21.65
C LEU A 507 12.81 -30.41 -20.56
N GLY A 508 11.55 -30.66 -20.17
CA GLY A 508 11.00 -30.37 -18.87
C GLY A 508 10.80 -31.72 -18.17
N LEU A 509 11.51 -31.97 -17.09
CA LEU A 509 11.39 -33.20 -16.31
C LEU A 509 10.83 -32.92 -14.95
N HIS A 510 9.67 -33.49 -14.66
CA HIS A 510 8.93 -33.31 -13.40
C HIS A 510 9.30 -34.38 -12.36
N SER A 511 9.07 -34.09 -11.09
CA SER A 511 9.34 -35.04 -9.99
C SER A 511 8.49 -36.30 -10.05
N ASN A 512 7.35 -36.27 -10.74
CA ASN A 512 6.53 -37.44 -11.08
C ASN A 512 6.99 -38.15 -12.34
N HIS A 513 8.20 -37.89 -12.83
CA HIS A 513 8.86 -38.47 -14.00
C HIS A 513 8.27 -38.07 -15.37
N ARG A 514 7.26 -37.22 -15.41
CA ARG A 514 6.66 -36.73 -16.65
C ARG A 514 7.64 -35.86 -17.44
N VAL A 515 7.60 -36.01 -18.77
CA VAL A 515 8.41 -35.26 -19.72
C VAL A 515 7.56 -34.25 -20.46
N ASP A 516 7.99 -32.98 -20.47
CA ASP A 516 7.40 -31.91 -21.26
C ASP A 516 8.42 -31.38 -22.28
N ILE A 517 8.06 -31.39 -23.56
CA ILE A 517 8.84 -30.83 -24.67
C ILE A 517 7.88 -30.09 -25.61
N HIS A 518 8.32 -28.99 -26.17
CA HIS A 518 7.47 -28.22 -27.07
C HIS A 518 7.14 -28.98 -28.34
N ASN A 519 5.86 -29.18 -28.66
CA ASN A 519 5.35 -30.00 -29.76
C ASN A 519 5.94 -29.67 -31.12
N ALA A 520 6.33 -28.40 -31.39
CA ALA A 520 6.94 -28.00 -32.64
C ALA A 520 8.25 -28.76 -33.00
N PHE A 521 8.91 -29.37 -32.00
CA PHE A 521 10.17 -30.06 -32.15
C PHE A 521 10.05 -31.58 -32.04
N THR A 522 8.90 -32.11 -31.58
CA THR A 522 8.66 -33.54 -31.33
C THR A 522 7.91 -34.27 -32.45
N ASP A 523 7.38 -33.54 -33.43
CA ASP A 523 6.56 -34.10 -34.51
C ASP A 523 7.24 -35.29 -35.19
N GLY A 524 6.53 -36.44 -35.23
CA GLY A 524 7.05 -37.69 -35.80
C GLY A 524 8.18 -38.38 -35.01
N LEU A 525 8.42 -37.99 -33.73
CA LEU A 525 9.31 -38.67 -32.80
C LEU A 525 8.49 -39.35 -31.70
N ASP A 526 8.80 -40.61 -31.41
CA ASP A 526 8.15 -41.34 -30.32
C ASP A 526 8.97 -41.20 -29.03
N ILE A 527 8.96 -39.99 -28.47
CA ILE A 527 9.70 -39.64 -27.26
C ILE A 527 8.95 -40.14 -26.04
N PRO A 528 9.63 -40.83 -25.10
CA PRO A 528 9.00 -41.27 -23.86
C PRO A 528 8.30 -40.12 -23.10
N LYS A 529 7.02 -40.30 -22.76
CA LYS A 529 6.24 -39.31 -21.97
C LYS A 529 6.60 -39.32 -20.48
N TYR A 530 7.21 -40.41 -20.01
CA TYR A 530 7.68 -40.60 -18.64
C TYR A 530 9.06 -41.28 -18.68
N LEU A 531 9.95 -40.89 -17.77
CA LEU A 531 11.26 -41.49 -17.57
C LEU A 531 11.27 -42.31 -16.28
N ILE A 532 10.72 -43.52 -16.31
CA ILE A 532 10.50 -44.34 -15.11
C ILE A 532 11.66 -45.33 -14.92
N THR A 533 12.28 -45.77 -16.01
CA THR A 533 13.37 -46.75 -16.00
C THR A 533 14.66 -46.19 -16.61
N PRO A 534 15.82 -46.78 -16.32
CA PRO A 534 17.06 -46.41 -17.01
C PRO A 534 16.98 -46.53 -18.54
N THR A 535 16.16 -47.46 -19.05
CA THR A 535 15.94 -47.65 -20.50
C THR A 535 15.22 -46.42 -21.07
N ASP A 536 14.17 -45.93 -20.45
CA ASP A 536 13.44 -44.74 -20.89
C ASP A 536 14.38 -43.52 -20.94
N VAL A 537 15.27 -43.37 -19.96
CA VAL A 537 16.27 -42.30 -19.93
C VAL A 537 17.24 -42.43 -21.12
N GLN A 538 17.75 -43.61 -21.42
CA GLN A 538 18.64 -43.80 -22.55
C GLN A 538 17.94 -43.58 -23.90
N GLU A 539 16.70 -44.02 -24.03
CA GLU A 539 15.87 -43.78 -25.19
C GLU A 539 15.66 -42.27 -25.41
N TYR A 540 15.26 -41.52 -24.36
CA TYR A 540 15.18 -40.07 -24.43
C TYR A 540 16.50 -39.44 -24.90
N LEU A 541 17.61 -39.80 -24.27
CA LEU A 541 18.94 -39.26 -24.62
C LEU A 541 19.30 -39.47 -26.11
N SER A 542 18.81 -40.54 -26.75
CA SER A 542 19.02 -40.81 -28.17
C SER A 542 18.34 -39.77 -29.08
N PHE A 543 17.25 -39.12 -28.61
CA PHE A 543 16.55 -38.09 -29.37
C PHE A 543 17.16 -36.70 -29.25
N VAL A 544 18.03 -36.44 -28.27
CA VAL A 544 18.57 -35.09 -27.99
C VAL A 544 19.30 -34.49 -29.20
N PRO A 545 20.16 -35.21 -29.96
CA PRO A 545 20.79 -34.62 -31.15
C PRO A 545 19.77 -34.19 -32.20
N THR A 546 18.71 -34.97 -32.39
CA THR A 546 17.63 -34.66 -33.33
C THR A 546 16.83 -33.44 -32.89
N LEU A 547 16.55 -33.32 -31.61
CA LEU A 547 15.87 -32.13 -31.02
C LEU A 547 16.73 -30.87 -31.22
N MET A 548 18.02 -30.93 -30.91
CA MET A 548 18.94 -29.81 -31.11
C MET A 548 19.04 -29.40 -32.59
N TYR A 549 19.09 -30.35 -33.51
CA TYR A 549 19.08 -30.08 -34.95
C TYR A 549 17.78 -29.36 -35.37
N ARG A 550 16.63 -29.89 -34.93
CA ARG A 550 15.32 -29.30 -35.26
C ARG A 550 15.15 -27.87 -34.70
N ILE A 551 15.62 -27.63 -33.49
CA ILE A 551 15.65 -26.29 -32.90
C ILE A 551 16.52 -25.36 -33.74
N SER A 552 17.73 -25.78 -34.09
CA SER A 552 18.66 -24.98 -34.91
C SER A 552 18.07 -24.62 -36.28
N SER A 553 17.28 -25.52 -36.87
CA SER A 553 16.73 -25.36 -38.22
C SER A 553 15.38 -24.66 -38.29
N ARG A 554 14.58 -24.69 -37.21
CA ARG A 554 13.19 -24.23 -37.20
C ARG A 554 12.90 -23.05 -36.28
N SER A 555 13.75 -22.77 -35.28
CA SER A 555 13.51 -21.73 -34.28
C SER A 555 13.99 -20.39 -34.77
N LYS A 556 13.13 -19.35 -34.56
CA LYS A 556 13.51 -17.95 -34.57
C LYS A 556 13.76 -17.52 -33.12
N THR A 557 14.93 -17.82 -32.59
CA THR A 557 15.30 -17.46 -31.23
C THR A 557 15.53 -15.95 -31.11
N SER A 558 15.12 -15.33 -30.01
CA SER A 558 15.51 -13.97 -29.70
C SER A 558 17.02 -13.90 -29.46
N MET A 559 17.69 -12.93 -30.07
CA MET A 559 19.12 -12.71 -29.88
C MET A 559 19.48 -12.51 -28.41
N GLU A 560 18.61 -11.85 -27.64
CA GLU A 560 18.80 -11.63 -26.19
C GLU A 560 18.94 -12.95 -25.45
N ILE A 561 18.08 -13.94 -25.73
CA ILE A 561 18.12 -15.26 -25.09
C ILE A 561 19.39 -16.05 -25.49
N GLU A 562 19.85 -15.91 -26.73
CA GLU A 562 21.12 -16.55 -27.14
C GLU A 562 22.30 -15.96 -26.35
N TYR A 563 22.32 -14.63 -26.17
CA TYR A 563 23.35 -13.97 -25.35
C TYR A 563 23.27 -14.36 -23.89
N GLU A 564 22.07 -14.47 -23.31
CA GLU A 564 21.90 -14.98 -21.94
C GLU A 564 22.58 -16.33 -21.75
N GLN A 565 22.37 -17.28 -22.70
CA GLN A 565 23.00 -18.61 -22.64
C GLN A 565 24.51 -18.54 -22.79
N MET A 566 25.03 -17.67 -23.67
CA MET A 566 26.46 -17.44 -23.80
C MET A 566 27.06 -16.87 -22.51
N ILE A 567 26.36 -15.95 -21.81
CA ILE A 567 26.79 -15.41 -20.55
C ILE A 567 26.81 -16.51 -19.47
N ILE A 568 25.79 -17.36 -19.39
CA ILE A 568 25.76 -18.52 -18.48
C ILE A 568 26.93 -19.43 -18.71
N ARG A 569 27.14 -19.84 -19.96
CA ARG A 569 28.25 -20.73 -20.36
C ARG A 569 29.58 -20.12 -19.96
N ALA A 570 29.85 -18.88 -20.37
CA ALA A 570 31.13 -18.22 -20.16
C ALA A 570 31.45 -18.03 -18.65
N ASN A 571 30.44 -17.84 -17.81
CA ASN A 571 30.62 -17.57 -16.38
C ASN A 571 30.57 -18.84 -15.52
N ASN A 572 29.87 -19.90 -15.95
CA ASN A 572 29.69 -21.11 -15.14
C ASN A 572 30.51 -22.29 -15.63
N LEU A 573 30.57 -22.55 -16.95
CA LEU A 573 30.99 -23.83 -17.52
C LEU A 573 32.37 -23.83 -18.21
N GLU A 574 32.99 -22.66 -18.40
CA GLU A 574 34.30 -22.58 -19.01
C GLU A 574 35.41 -23.03 -18.05
N LYS A 575 36.26 -23.99 -18.50
CA LYS A 575 37.40 -24.47 -17.74
C LYS A 575 38.39 -23.32 -17.45
N ARG A 576 38.97 -23.34 -16.25
CA ARG A 576 39.88 -22.28 -15.75
C ARG A 576 39.26 -20.88 -15.68
N ASN A 577 37.94 -20.82 -15.59
CA ASN A 577 37.22 -19.56 -15.49
C ASN A 577 37.56 -18.86 -14.17
N ASN A 578 37.99 -17.62 -14.28
CA ASN A 578 38.25 -16.71 -13.14
C ASN A 578 37.23 -15.59 -13.05
N SER A 579 36.07 -15.73 -13.69
CA SER A 579 35.00 -14.76 -13.60
C SER A 579 34.62 -14.47 -12.14
N GLU A 580 34.29 -13.24 -11.88
CA GLU A 580 33.78 -12.80 -10.58
C GLU A 580 32.26 -13.01 -10.45
N TYR A 581 31.60 -13.43 -11.54
CA TYR A 581 30.18 -13.69 -11.54
C TYR A 581 29.92 -15.20 -11.74
N ILE A 582 28.89 -15.70 -11.05
CA ILE A 582 28.34 -17.04 -11.20
C ILE A 582 26.85 -16.90 -11.42
N ILE A 583 26.34 -17.34 -12.55
CA ILE A 583 24.92 -17.19 -12.89
C ILE A 583 24.11 -18.27 -12.16
N LEU A 584 23.16 -17.85 -11.35
CA LEU A 584 22.36 -18.71 -10.49
C LEU A 584 21.09 -19.19 -11.18
N THR A 585 20.37 -18.28 -11.82
CA THR A 585 19.14 -18.62 -12.58
C THR A 585 18.90 -17.62 -13.70
N SER A 586 18.17 -18.04 -14.73
CA SER A 586 17.71 -17.19 -15.82
C SER A 586 16.20 -16.98 -15.77
N GLN A 587 15.73 -15.91 -16.42
CA GLN A 587 14.32 -15.60 -16.56
C GLN A 587 13.56 -15.62 -15.20
N TYR A 588 14.13 -14.94 -14.19
CA TYR A 588 13.59 -14.89 -12.85
C TYR A 588 12.37 -13.96 -12.79
N THR A 589 11.24 -14.47 -12.30
CA THR A 589 10.00 -13.70 -12.24
C THR A 589 10.02 -12.70 -11.09
N ILE A 590 9.77 -11.41 -11.39
CA ILE A 590 9.67 -10.31 -10.44
C ILE A 590 8.31 -9.63 -10.62
N GLY A 591 7.30 -10.05 -9.85
CA GLY A 591 5.94 -9.58 -10.04
C GLY A 591 5.40 -9.92 -11.43
N LYS A 592 5.11 -8.89 -12.25
CA LYS A 592 4.70 -9.05 -13.67
C LYS A 592 5.89 -9.04 -14.64
N ASP A 593 7.05 -8.66 -14.17
CA ASP A 593 8.27 -8.56 -14.97
C ASP A 593 9.10 -9.85 -14.88
N ARG A 594 10.02 -10.01 -15.80
CA ARG A 594 10.93 -11.13 -15.86
C ARG A 594 12.35 -10.58 -16.02
N LEU A 595 13.19 -10.83 -15.02
CA LEU A 595 14.61 -10.47 -15.02
C LEU A 595 15.39 -11.55 -15.79
N ASP A 596 16.30 -11.15 -16.66
CA ASP A 596 17.02 -12.08 -17.52
C ASP A 596 17.93 -13.01 -16.71
N LEU A 597 18.83 -12.49 -15.87
CA LEU A 597 19.76 -13.31 -15.10
C LEU A 597 19.92 -12.80 -13.66
N LEU A 598 19.92 -13.72 -12.68
CA LEU A 598 20.42 -13.50 -11.34
C LEU A 598 21.77 -14.18 -11.16
N ALA A 599 22.72 -13.45 -10.59
CA ALA A 599 24.09 -13.92 -10.40
C ALA A 599 24.59 -13.65 -8.97
N LEU A 600 25.57 -14.46 -8.58
CA LEU A 600 26.40 -14.24 -7.42
C LEU A 600 27.72 -13.59 -7.87
N LYS A 601 28.07 -12.43 -7.31
CA LYS A 601 29.37 -11.80 -7.51
C LYS A 601 30.31 -12.15 -6.38
N TRP A 602 31.45 -12.75 -6.76
CA TRP A 602 32.53 -13.15 -5.84
C TRP A 602 33.85 -12.52 -6.24
N LEU A 603 34.16 -11.39 -5.59
CA LEU A 603 35.34 -10.58 -5.92
C LEU A 603 36.65 -11.32 -5.67
N ARG A 604 37.60 -11.21 -6.59
CA ARG A 604 38.95 -11.82 -6.48
C ARG A 604 39.68 -11.42 -5.19
N ARG A 605 39.56 -10.17 -4.77
CA ARG A 605 40.20 -9.63 -3.55
C ARG A 605 39.67 -10.23 -2.25
N GLY A 606 38.48 -10.89 -2.29
CA GLY A 606 37.88 -11.56 -1.13
C GLY A 606 38.07 -13.08 -1.10
N ARG A 607 38.79 -13.64 -2.09
CA ARG A 607 39.05 -15.08 -2.17
C ARG A 607 40.20 -15.44 -1.24
N GLY A 608 39.93 -16.22 -0.19
CA GLY A 608 40.92 -16.65 0.80
C GLY A 608 40.51 -16.45 2.26
N GLY A 609 39.39 -15.78 2.53
CA GLY A 609 38.84 -15.66 3.88
C GLY A 609 38.14 -16.94 4.35
N GLU A 610 38.07 -17.17 5.67
CA GLU A 610 37.38 -18.33 6.24
C GLU A 610 35.87 -18.32 6.01
N ASN A 611 35.23 -17.13 5.92
CA ASN A 611 33.81 -16.94 5.66
C ASN A 611 33.62 -15.98 4.47
N PRO A 612 33.67 -16.47 3.23
CA PRO A 612 33.53 -15.61 2.05
C PRO A 612 32.10 -15.07 1.93
N VAL A 613 31.98 -13.75 1.67
CA VAL A 613 30.71 -13.08 1.43
C VAL A 613 30.62 -12.68 -0.04
N GLY A 614 29.57 -13.15 -0.70
CA GLY A 614 29.20 -12.75 -2.07
C GLY A 614 28.21 -11.61 -2.10
N GLN A 615 28.02 -11.05 -3.28
CA GLN A 615 27.02 -10.01 -3.53
C GLN A 615 25.99 -10.53 -4.55
N LEU A 616 24.75 -10.16 -4.38
CA LEU A 616 23.73 -10.44 -5.39
C LEU A 616 23.91 -9.48 -6.57
N ALA A 617 23.85 -10.00 -7.79
CA ALA A 617 23.88 -9.19 -9.00
C ALA A 617 22.68 -9.53 -9.91
N LEU A 618 22.01 -8.51 -10.38
CA LEU A 618 20.91 -8.58 -11.35
C LEU A 618 21.47 -8.18 -12.71
N ILE A 619 21.24 -8.98 -13.74
CA ILE A 619 21.74 -8.71 -15.08
C ILE A 619 20.54 -8.66 -16.03
N GLU A 620 20.34 -7.53 -16.64
CA GLU A 620 19.37 -7.30 -17.70
C GLU A 620 20.12 -7.19 -19.02
N VAL A 621 19.81 -8.08 -19.96
CA VAL A 621 20.45 -8.14 -21.28
C VAL A 621 19.59 -7.38 -22.27
N LYS A 622 20.20 -6.47 -23.03
CA LYS A 622 19.51 -5.73 -24.10
C LYS A 622 20.28 -5.82 -25.40
N TYR A 623 19.63 -6.29 -26.44
CA TYR A 623 20.16 -6.24 -27.78
C TYR A 623 20.03 -4.80 -28.32
N ALA A 624 21.15 -4.13 -28.46
CA ALA A 624 21.21 -2.66 -28.56
C ALA A 624 20.71 -2.05 -29.88
N LEU A 625 20.25 -2.86 -30.82
CA LEU A 625 19.52 -2.42 -32.01
C LEU A 625 18.01 -2.26 -31.75
N ASN A 626 17.52 -2.64 -30.55
CA ASN A 626 16.11 -2.66 -30.22
C ASN A 626 15.66 -1.36 -29.54
N THR A 627 14.41 -0.94 -29.78
CA THR A 627 13.80 0.24 -29.17
C THR A 627 13.53 0.10 -27.66
N ASP A 628 13.58 -1.11 -27.13
CA ASP A 628 13.26 -1.46 -25.73
C ASP A 628 14.23 -0.90 -24.68
N ILE A 629 15.41 -0.43 -25.14
CA ILE A 629 16.37 0.31 -24.30
C ILE A 629 15.74 1.59 -23.69
N LYS A 630 14.69 2.14 -24.30
CA LYS A 630 14.08 3.41 -23.87
C LYS A 630 13.52 3.40 -22.46
N ASP A 631 13.05 2.24 -22.00
CA ASP A 631 12.38 2.05 -20.70
C ASP A 631 13.18 1.23 -19.68
N ALA A 632 14.45 0.97 -19.97
CA ALA A 632 15.34 0.20 -19.08
C ALA A 632 15.47 0.84 -17.68
N ASP A 633 15.43 2.17 -17.58
CA ASP A 633 15.43 2.90 -16.31
C ASP A 633 14.23 2.57 -15.44
N LYS A 634 13.04 2.48 -16.03
CA LYS A 634 11.80 2.08 -15.32
C LYS A 634 11.86 0.62 -14.89
N GLN A 635 12.40 -0.24 -15.75
CA GLN A 635 12.54 -1.68 -15.48
C GLN A 635 13.50 -1.90 -14.31
N LEU A 636 14.68 -1.27 -14.32
CA LEU A 636 15.65 -1.32 -13.21
C LEU A 636 15.04 -0.80 -11.91
N SER A 637 14.22 0.25 -11.96
CA SER A 637 13.53 0.78 -10.76
C SER A 637 12.56 -0.24 -10.16
N ARG A 638 11.79 -0.95 -11.00
CA ARG A 638 10.87 -2.01 -10.52
C ARG A 638 11.64 -3.18 -9.91
N TYR A 639 12.73 -3.61 -10.54
CA TYR A 639 13.58 -4.68 -10.02
C TYR A 639 14.21 -4.30 -8.68
N TYR A 640 14.78 -3.11 -8.57
CA TYR A 640 15.37 -2.62 -7.31
C TYR A 640 14.34 -2.59 -6.18
N ALA A 641 13.16 -2.06 -6.44
CA ALA A 641 12.09 -2.00 -5.44
C ALA A 641 11.66 -3.39 -4.97
N HIS A 642 11.58 -4.37 -5.87
CA HIS A 642 11.26 -5.77 -5.53
C HIS A 642 12.37 -6.43 -4.69
N ILE A 643 13.61 -6.32 -5.14
CA ILE A 643 14.77 -6.89 -4.44
C ILE A 643 14.92 -6.28 -3.04
N LYS A 644 14.77 -4.95 -2.92
CA LYS A 644 14.85 -4.25 -1.63
C LYS A 644 13.84 -4.78 -0.62
N ARG A 645 12.62 -5.14 -1.07
CA ARG A 645 11.57 -5.68 -0.20
C ARG A 645 11.81 -7.12 0.22
N ASN A 646 12.38 -7.94 -0.67
CA ASN A 646 12.47 -9.39 -0.51
C ASN A 646 13.92 -9.90 -0.40
N LEU A 647 14.88 -9.03 -0.09
CA LEU A 647 16.31 -9.31 -0.21
C LEU A 647 16.73 -10.56 0.57
N ASP A 648 16.26 -10.71 1.81
CA ASP A 648 16.62 -11.86 2.64
C ASP A 648 16.12 -13.19 2.06
N THR A 649 14.85 -13.22 1.64
CA THR A 649 14.23 -14.40 1.01
C THR A 649 14.92 -14.76 -0.30
N ILE A 650 15.18 -13.77 -1.16
CA ILE A 650 15.86 -13.98 -2.45
C ILE A 650 17.29 -14.46 -2.24
N CYS A 651 18.03 -13.89 -1.30
CA CYS A 651 19.38 -14.35 -0.98
C CYS A 651 19.39 -15.77 -0.45
N THR A 652 18.43 -16.15 0.40
CA THR A 652 18.30 -17.52 0.92
C THR A 652 17.98 -18.51 -0.22
N GLU A 653 17.06 -18.17 -1.10
CA GLU A 653 16.76 -18.96 -2.30
C GLU A 653 17.99 -19.11 -3.20
N MET A 654 18.68 -18.02 -3.48
CA MET A 654 19.85 -18.00 -4.35
C MET A 654 21.03 -18.80 -3.75
N GLU A 655 21.21 -18.77 -2.44
CA GLU A 655 22.20 -19.62 -1.76
C GLU A 655 21.87 -21.11 -1.89
N LEU A 656 20.60 -21.48 -1.80
CA LEU A 656 20.16 -22.86 -1.99
C LEU A 656 20.35 -23.32 -3.43
N ILE A 657 19.91 -22.53 -4.42
CA ILE A 657 20.12 -22.80 -5.86
C ILE A 657 21.62 -22.94 -6.18
N PHE A 658 22.44 -22.05 -5.62
CA PHE A 658 23.86 -22.06 -5.80
C PHE A 658 24.50 -23.39 -5.32
N ASN A 659 24.16 -23.82 -4.09
CA ASN A 659 24.65 -25.07 -3.53
C ASN A 659 24.19 -26.28 -4.33
N GLN A 660 22.94 -26.28 -4.83
CA GLN A 660 22.42 -27.35 -5.70
C GLN A 660 23.16 -27.41 -7.04
N LYS A 661 23.41 -26.26 -7.69
CA LYS A 661 24.19 -26.19 -8.93
C LYS A 661 25.65 -26.62 -8.72
N LEU A 662 26.27 -26.32 -7.58
CA LEU A 662 27.59 -26.84 -7.20
C LEU A 662 27.56 -28.38 -7.06
N THR A 663 26.58 -28.89 -6.35
CA THR A 663 26.37 -30.33 -6.12
C THR A 663 26.17 -31.08 -7.45
N LEU A 664 25.42 -30.49 -8.37
CA LEU A 664 25.17 -31.01 -9.71
C LEU A 664 26.37 -30.83 -10.68
N GLY A 665 27.46 -30.19 -10.27
CA GLY A 665 28.63 -29.93 -11.08
C GLY A 665 28.37 -29.01 -12.30
N LEU A 666 27.42 -28.10 -12.17
CA LEU A 666 27.05 -27.10 -13.18
C LEU A 666 27.84 -25.80 -13.06
N ILE A 667 28.83 -25.75 -12.16
CA ILE A 667 29.73 -24.63 -11.96
C ILE A 667 31.16 -25.12 -11.96
N GLU A 668 31.88 -24.83 -13.03
CA GLU A 668 33.29 -25.25 -13.23
C GLU A 668 34.23 -24.29 -12.45
N ARG A 669 34.89 -24.81 -11.40
CA ARG A 669 35.91 -24.12 -10.63
C ARG A 669 36.96 -25.10 -10.14
N THR A 670 38.10 -24.60 -9.70
CA THR A 670 39.14 -25.51 -9.10
C THR A 670 38.61 -26.09 -7.78
N PRO A 671 39.08 -27.28 -7.36
CA PRO A 671 38.65 -27.89 -6.10
C PRO A 671 38.80 -26.97 -4.90
N GLN A 672 39.86 -26.16 -4.85
CA GLN A 672 40.11 -25.20 -3.79
C GLN A 672 39.05 -24.07 -3.78
N GLN A 673 38.69 -23.59 -4.99
CA GLN A 673 37.61 -22.58 -5.11
C GLN A 673 36.25 -23.16 -4.74
N ILE A 674 35.95 -24.40 -5.12
CA ILE A 674 34.69 -25.06 -4.73
C ILE A 674 34.57 -25.19 -3.23
N ALA A 675 35.63 -25.58 -2.52
CA ALA A 675 35.63 -25.68 -1.06
C ALA A 675 35.38 -24.33 -0.37
N GLN A 676 35.84 -23.23 -0.96
CA GLN A 676 35.54 -21.87 -0.47
C GLN A 676 34.10 -21.47 -0.79
N LEU A 677 33.62 -21.75 -2.01
CA LEU A 677 32.29 -21.42 -2.48
C LEU A 677 31.19 -22.13 -1.68
N GLN A 678 31.44 -23.35 -1.19
CA GLN A 678 30.49 -24.08 -0.34
C GLN A 678 30.20 -23.38 1.01
N LYS A 679 31.11 -22.51 1.46
CA LYS A 679 30.95 -21.71 2.69
C LYS A 679 30.41 -20.32 2.43
N LEU A 680 30.22 -19.94 1.17
CA LEU A 680 29.87 -18.57 0.79
C LEU A 680 28.42 -18.24 1.18
N LYS A 681 28.22 -17.04 1.77
CA LYS A 681 26.92 -16.45 2.01
C LYS A 681 26.75 -15.17 1.22
N LEU A 682 25.52 -14.87 0.81
CA LEU A 682 25.19 -13.61 0.15
C LEU A 682 25.01 -12.50 1.18
N SER A 683 25.49 -11.31 0.85
CA SER A 683 25.23 -10.11 1.67
C SER A 683 23.74 -9.75 1.66
N ARG A 684 23.17 -9.46 2.83
CA ARG A 684 21.81 -8.94 3.01
C ARG A 684 21.76 -7.40 3.03
N ASP A 685 22.87 -6.75 2.70
CA ASP A 685 22.94 -5.29 2.58
C ASP A 685 22.50 -4.86 1.17
N ILE A 686 21.36 -4.15 1.07
CA ILE A 686 20.82 -3.67 -0.20
C ILE A 686 21.82 -2.79 -0.97
N ASN A 687 22.69 -2.06 -0.26
CA ASN A 687 23.68 -1.19 -0.91
C ASN A 687 24.81 -1.97 -1.59
N LYS A 688 24.92 -3.28 -1.34
CA LYS A 688 25.87 -4.20 -2.00
C LYS A 688 25.27 -4.98 -3.15
N VAL A 689 23.97 -4.82 -3.41
CA VAL A 689 23.33 -5.40 -4.60
C VAL A 689 23.79 -4.64 -5.83
N GLU A 690 24.20 -5.34 -6.85
CA GLU A 690 24.62 -4.75 -8.12
C GLU A 690 23.57 -4.96 -9.21
N MET A 691 23.32 -3.95 -10.01
CA MET A 691 22.39 -4.01 -11.14
C MET A 691 23.18 -3.77 -12.42
N ILE A 692 23.23 -4.76 -13.31
CA ILE A 692 24.01 -4.72 -14.54
C ILE A 692 23.06 -4.61 -15.71
N LEU A 693 23.19 -3.56 -16.50
CA LEU A 693 22.60 -3.46 -17.82
C LEU A 693 23.66 -3.90 -18.84
N TYR A 694 23.46 -5.09 -19.41
CA TYR A 694 24.39 -5.68 -20.38
C TYR A 694 23.90 -5.37 -21.81
N LEU A 695 24.55 -4.41 -22.48
CA LEU A 695 24.23 -4.01 -23.84
C LEU A 695 25.06 -4.82 -24.85
N VAL A 696 24.38 -5.60 -25.68
CA VAL A 696 25.00 -6.50 -26.64
C VAL A 696 24.88 -5.90 -28.03
N ASP A 697 25.95 -6.04 -28.84
CA ASP A 697 26.03 -5.54 -30.22
C ASP A 697 25.55 -4.08 -30.37
N TYR A 698 25.92 -3.27 -29.40
CA TYR A 698 25.49 -1.87 -29.32
C TYR A 698 26.10 -1.00 -30.41
N ASN A 699 25.34 0.00 -30.87
CA ASN A 699 25.87 1.07 -31.69
C ASN A 699 26.46 2.17 -30.81
N PRO A 700 27.79 2.46 -30.87
CA PRO A 700 28.41 3.51 -30.06
C PRO A 700 27.77 4.89 -30.22
N ASN A 701 27.23 5.18 -31.39
CA ASN A 701 26.59 6.46 -31.74
C ASN A 701 25.09 6.50 -31.44
N SER A 702 24.52 5.50 -30.79
CA SER A 702 23.10 5.44 -30.48
C SER A 702 22.64 6.54 -29.55
N ILE A 703 21.73 7.39 -30.02
CA ILE A 703 21.07 8.44 -29.23
C ILE A 703 20.29 7.81 -28.06
N PHE A 704 19.68 6.66 -28.29
CA PHE A 704 18.91 5.92 -27.26
C PHE A 704 19.80 5.45 -26.11
N LYS A 705 21.00 4.93 -26.40
CA LYS A 705 22.01 4.55 -25.41
C LYS A 705 22.35 5.73 -24.47
N ASN A 706 22.72 6.86 -25.05
CA ASN A 706 23.12 8.04 -24.26
C ASN A 706 21.97 8.58 -23.40
N ARG A 707 20.76 8.60 -23.94
CA ARG A 707 19.55 9.03 -23.22
C ARG A 707 19.22 8.07 -22.06
N MET A 708 19.34 6.78 -22.27
CA MET A 708 19.13 5.76 -21.24
C MET A 708 20.16 5.88 -20.12
N ILE A 709 21.46 6.04 -20.46
CA ILE A 709 22.52 6.27 -19.47
C ILE A 709 22.24 7.51 -18.62
N SER A 710 21.82 8.61 -19.26
CA SER A 710 21.47 9.84 -18.56
C SER A 710 20.32 9.64 -17.58
N LYS A 711 19.28 8.89 -17.95
CA LYS A 711 18.16 8.56 -17.07
C LYS A 711 18.58 7.63 -15.93
N ALA A 712 19.36 6.60 -16.20
CA ALA A 712 19.86 5.67 -15.18
C ALA A 712 20.72 6.39 -14.11
N ARG A 713 21.47 7.40 -14.49
CA ARG A 713 22.26 8.25 -13.55
C ARG A 713 21.40 9.05 -12.57
N LEU A 714 20.14 9.33 -12.91
CA LEU A 714 19.20 10.06 -12.06
C LEU A 714 18.49 9.16 -11.02
N LEU A 715 18.66 7.85 -11.11
CA LEU A 715 18.03 6.93 -10.17
C LEU A 715 18.70 7.01 -8.78
N PRO A 716 17.92 6.92 -7.68
CA PRO A 716 18.43 7.02 -6.31
C PRO A 716 19.52 5.99 -5.96
N PHE A 717 19.58 4.88 -6.70
CA PHE A 717 20.53 3.78 -6.55
C PHE A 717 21.52 3.71 -7.73
N SER A 718 21.77 4.80 -8.42
CA SER A 718 22.64 4.88 -9.60
C SER A 718 24.09 4.40 -9.33
N ASN A 719 24.57 4.52 -8.09
CA ASN A 719 25.88 4.01 -7.66
C ASN A 719 25.98 2.48 -7.68
N GLN A 720 24.84 1.77 -7.69
CA GLN A 720 24.73 0.30 -7.77
C GLN A 720 24.56 -0.18 -9.21
N ILE A 721 24.31 0.74 -10.17
CA ILE A 721 24.11 0.39 -11.58
C ILE A 721 25.45 0.35 -12.30
N ARG A 722 25.65 -0.77 -13.03
CA ARG A 722 26.76 -0.94 -13.97
C ARG A 722 26.21 -1.08 -15.38
N ILE A 723 26.87 -0.47 -16.34
CA ILE A 723 26.59 -0.69 -17.75
C ILE A 723 27.76 -1.44 -18.34
N GLN A 724 27.49 -2.63 -18.85
CA GLN A 724 28.49 -3.47 -19.48
C GLN A 724 28.18 -3.58 -20.96
N PHE A 725 29.23 -3.52 -21.77
CA PHE A 725 29.13 -3.63 -23.22
C PHE A 725 29.76 -4.92 -23.68
N GLY A 726 29.09 -5.64 -24.58
CA GLY A 726 29.57 -6.88 -25.16
C GLY A 726 29.03 -7.07 -26.57
N GLY A 727 29.32 -8.25 -27.16
CA GLY A 727 28.83 -8.63 -28.47
C GLY A 727 29.92 -8.84 -29.49
N LEU A 728 29.51 -9.21 -30.71
CA LEU A 728 30.39 -9.56 -31.82
C LEU A 728 30.47 -8.43 -32.88
N ALA A 729 29.61 -7.41 -32.77
CA ALA A 729 29.64 -6.29 -33.69
C ALA A 729 30.93 -5.45 -33.51
N MET A 730 31.65 -5.24 -34.60
CA MET A 730 32.93 -4.52 -34.60
C MET A 730 32.71 -3.04 -34.96
N TRP A 731 33.25 -2.16 -34.13
CA TRP A 731 33.22 -0.73 -34.35
C TRP A 731 34.63 -0.14 -34.17
N ASP A 732 35.02 0.78 -35.02
CA ASP A 732 36.33 1.42 -34.93
C ASP A 732 36.59 2.09 -33.59
N GLN A 733 35.55 2.75 -33.04
CA GLN A 733 35.60 3.36 -31.71
C GLN A 733 35.75 2.36 -30.54
N SER A 734 35.60 1.07 -30.81
CA SER A 734 35.79 -0.02 -29.82
C SER A 734 37.16 -0.70 -29.97
N SER A 735 37.97 -0.27 -30.95
CA SER A 735 39.33 -0.73 -31.15
C SER A 735 40.33 0.15 -30.41
N THR A 736 41.37 -0.45 -29.83
CA THR A 736 42.50 0.27 -29.23
C THR A 736 43.72 0.05 -30.14
N PRO A 737 44.32 1.10 -30.68
CA PRO A 737 45.59 0.91 -31.40
C PRO A 737 46.65 0.40 -30.45
N LEU A 738 47.55 -0.47 -30.96
CA LEU A 738 48.69 -1.00 -30.18
C LEU A 738 49.77 0.07 -30.01
#